data_ec6ce736e7f6318af391f8c21f18d44f
#
_entry.id   ec6ce736e7f6318af391f8c21f18d44f
#
_cell.length_a   1.000
_cell.length_b   1.000
_cell.length_c   1.000
_cell.angle_alpha   90.00
_cell.angle_beta   90.00
_cell.angle_gamma   90.00
#
_symmetry.space_group_name_H-M   'P 1'
#
loop_
_entity.id
_entity.type
_entity.pdbx_description
1 polymer ?
#
loop_
_entity_poly.entity_id
_entity_poly.type
_entity_poly.pdbx_seq_one_letter_code
_entity_poly.pdbx_strand_id
1 'polypeptide(L)'
;MNRHTFAASAAFTLLVNCAVATADQTPSLKDNLSNLATTTDNGIPTAPLYFSTREDAEKALVGYNYALTFLQNGRVQANVSGLNGSGLQNPLISVLADSQKSLTKINNQAPFDETETPFPRISLKEKVNGQKAVELLGDKLPLVAKAYDMSAERLENILKTDQTAWIDESGRLLYVEADTKPIPKPEPADTEITENTATISGADTFSSMASSTADPFTLHSKQDSNRVIYLDFNGHDATNTAWYSGTLTAQAYDIDGNPGTFSDAELNNIKEIWQRVAEDYAPFDVDVTTQEPTPDAIRRTSSSDTQYGTRAVITRSMPELCSQSCGGVAYVNVFSFYSSSTPDRYQPAWVFLDKLGNGYPKYVAEAVSHEVGHNLNLNHDGTSTVGYYSGHGSGATGWAPIMGVGYYKSVTQWSKGEYPGANNLQDDVAVISAAGTPLRPDDYPNTNASAAPLSGDPSAVFQSGIIERNTDQDVFTFQTDGGDVQFNIASGSVAPNLDVAVKLLDASGNTIASINPANSLSASLTATVAAGQYFLQIDGVGYGDLTTGYSDYASLGQYLITGSYPKNATTSVQPIANISALPTFGDAPLTVSFDGSGSADQDGNIVAYDWNYGDGSPDGSSAASSHIYNTPGNYTATLTVTDNSGLKNSTTQTISVTQSTADLSMKVGSTSVTRKLLKRGKSQCVANVAVNYDASPVASATVYGSWSGSVKTKSGYKTVSGSTSGSTYSNGTVNIVSATMPSSTAGTCAFTVTDVVKSGYTYDGSGQVTGSFSW
;
A
#
# COMPACT_ATOMS: atom_id res chain seq x y z
N MET A 1 -0.10 45.72 -26.19
CA MET A 1 -0.47 45.18 -24.88
C MET A 1 -1.12 43.78 -24.88
N ASN A 2 -1.56 43.24 -26.03
CA ASN A 2 -2.31 41.97 -26.08
C ASN A 2 -1.53 40.71 -26.54
N ARG A 3 -0.22 40.76 -26.67
CA ARG A 3 0.60 39.61 -27.14
C ARG A 3 1.22 38.79 -25.99
N HIS A 4 1.35 39.33 -24.79
CA HIS A 4 2.03 38.68 -23.66
C HIS A 4 1.10 37.78 -22.83
N THR A 5 -0.20 38.04 -22.81
CA THR A 5 -1.21 37.24 -22.10
C THR A 5 -1.49 35.90 -22.80
N PHE A 6 -1.26 35.81 -24.12
CA PHE A 6 -1.53 34.61 -24.92
C PHE A 6 -0.47 33.51 -24.75
N ALA A 7 0.80 33.87 -24.62
CA ALA A 7 1.87 32.87 -24.44
C ALA A 7 1.79 32.19 -23.05
N ALA A 8 1.44 32.94 -22.01
CA ALA A 8 1.21 32.40 -20.67
C ALA A 8 -0.02 31.46 -20.62
N SER A 9 -1.07 31.80 -21.38
CA SER A 9 -2.29 30.98 -21.46
C SER A 9 -2.09 29.66 -22.22
N ALA A 10 -1.21 29.63 -23.23
CA ALA A 10 -0.91 28.41 -24.00
C ALA A 10 -0.09 27.40 -23.21
N ALA A 11 0.92 27.88 -22.47
CA ALA A 11 1.68 27.04 -21.55
C ALA A 11 0.80 26.46 -20.41
N PHE A 12 -0.19 27.24 -19.98
CA PHE A 12 -1.16 26.85 -18.97
C PHE A 12 -2.04 25.65 -19.38
N THR A 13 -2.58 25.63 -20.60
CA THR A 13 -3.48 24.57 -21.07
C THR A 13 -2.74 23.25 -21.32
N LEU A 14 -1.50 23.32 -21.75
CA LEU A 14 -0.68 22.11 -21.98
C LEU A 14 -0.24 21.47 -20.65
N LEU A 15 0.06 22.27 -19.62
CA LEU A 15 0.38 21.78 -18.27
C LEU A 15 -0.83 21.14 -17.58
N VAL A 16 -2.04 21.63 -17.83
CA VAL A 16 -3.27 21.04 -17.26
C VAL A 16 -3.52 19.64 -17.82
N ASN A 17 -3.23 19.40 -19.09
CA ASN A 17 -3.41 18.08 -19.70
C ASN A 17 -2.30 17.07 -19.37
N CYS A 18 -1.07 17.54 -19.04
CA CYS A 18 0.02 16.66 -18.59
C CYS A 18 -0.01 16.36 -17.06
N ALA A 19 -0.69 17.19 -16.26
CA ALA A 19 -0.70 17.06 -14.79
C ALA A 19 -1.79 16.10 -14.26
N VAL A 20 -2.65 15.55 -15.11
CA VAL A 20 -3.72 14.62 -14.71
C VAL A 20 -3.21 13.19 -14.45
N ALA A 21 -1.95 12.89 -14.75
CA ALA A 21 -1.45 11.52 -14.79
C ALA A 21 -0.69 11.02 -13.54
N THR A 22 -0.40 11.82 -12.50
CA THR A 22 0.20 11.24 -11.25
C THR A 22 -0.05 12.13 -10.03
N ALA A 23 -0.74 11.63 -9.04
CA ALA A 23 -0.82 12.20 -7.72
C ALA A 23 0.23 11.52 -6.82
N ASP A 24 1.38 12.17 -6.59
CA ASP A 24 2.04 12.08 -5.28
C ASP A 24 3.05 13.22 -5.09
N GLN A 25 2.99 13.86 -3.92
CA GLN A 25 3.90 14.85 -3.31
C GLN A 25 4.59 15.84 -4.28
N THR A 26 3.79 16.59 -5.02
CA THR A 26 4.26 17.59 -5.97
C THR A 26 3.75 18.95 -5.56
N PRO A 27 4.47 20.07 -5.84
CA PRO A 27 3.80 21.35 -5.93
C PRO A 27 2.53 21.13 -6.75
N SER A 28 1.38 21.45 -6.18
CA SER A 28 0.08 21.15 -6.78
C SER A 28 -0.02 21.79 -8.16
N LEU A 29 -0.95 21.34 -8.98
CA LEU A 29 -1.32 22.05 -10.22
C LEU A 29 -1.43 23.55 -9.97
N LYS A 30 -1.91 23.93 -8.79
CA LYS A 30 -2.02 25.30 -8.28
C LYS A 30 -0.65 26.02 -8.16
N ASP A 31 0.41 25.30 -7.77
CA ASP A 31 1.76 25.89 -7.65
C ASP A 31 2.41 26.06 -9.02
N ASN A 32 2.23 25.13 -9.94
CA ASN A 32 2.64 25.30 -11.32
C ASN A 32 1.85 26.44 -12.02
N LEU A 33 0.57 26.60 -11.70
CA LEU A 33 -0.26 27.68 -12.17
C LEU A 33 0.16 29.03 -11.58
N SER A 34 0.53 29.09 -10.30
CA SER A 34 1.06 30.31 -9.66
C SER A 34 2.44 30.66 -10.21
N ASN A 35 3.28 29.68 -10.54
CA ASN A 35 4.59 29.88 -11.15
C ASN A 35 4.50 30.35 -12.62
N LEU A 36 3.46 29.95 -13.35
CA LEU A 36 3.15 30.47 -14.70
C LEU A 36 2.52 31.86 -14.68
N ALA A 37 1.84 32.24 -13.59
CA ALA A 37 1.29 33.59 -13.40
C ALA A 37 2.38 34.63 -13.15
N THR A 38 3.58 34.20 -12.74
CA THR A 38 4.76 35.07 -12.61
C THR A 38 5.64 34.94 -13.84
N THR A 39 5.32 35.69 -14.90
CA THR A 39 6.13 35.78 -16.11
C THR A 39 6.82 37.12 -16.22
N THR A 40 7.98 37.17 -16.91
CA THR A 40 8.58 38.40 -17.34
C THR A 40 7.70 39.12 -18.39
N ASP A 41 8.00 40.39 -18.69
CA ASP A 41 7.30 41.14 -19.75
C ASP A 41 7.26 40.46 -21.12
N ASN A 42 8.11 39.46 -21.32
CA ASN A 42 8.18 38.66 -22.56
C ASN A 42 7.48 37.27 -22.44
N GLY A 43 6.70 37.01 -21.39
CA GLY A 43 5.96 35.75 -21.20
C GLY A 43 6.84 34.54 -20.82
N ILE A 44 8.04 34.80 -20.29
CA ILE A 44 8.97 33.75 -19.83
C ILE A 44 8.67 33.46 -18.35
N PRO A 45 8.42 32.18 -17.93
CA PRO A 45 8.25 31.81 -16.54
C PRO A 45 9.46 32.21 -15.71
N THR A 46 9.25 32.86 -14.56
CA THR A 46 10.30 33.29 -13.63
C THR A 46 10.66 32.22 -12.58
N ALA A 47 9.83 31.18 -12.45
CA ALA A 47 10.04 30.04 -11.57
C ALA A 47 10.17 28.74 -12.37
N PRO A 48 10.86 27.70 -11.83
CA PRO A 48 10.97 26.41 -12.48
C PRO A 48 9.61 25.74 -12.69
N LEU A 49 9.43 25.08 -13.82
CA LEU A 49 8.28 24.25 -14.15
C LEU A 49 8.62 22.77 -13.90
N TYR A 50 7.63 21.97 -13.49
CA TYR A 50 7.83 20.55 -13.16
C TYR A 50 6.94 19.68 -14.04
N PHE A 51 7.52 18.62 -14.60
CA PHE A 51 6.85 17.67 -15.50
C PHE A 51 7.06 16.23 -15.00
N SER A 52 6.15 15.35 -15.37
CA SER A 52 6.23 13.94 -15.02
C SER A 52 7.32 13.23 -15.82
N THR A 53 7.48 13.57 -17.10
CA THR A 53 8.49 12.98 -17.98
C THR A 53 9.29 14.05 -18.74
N ARG A 54 10.41 13.64 -19.32
CA ARG A 54 11.19 14.45 -20.25
C ARG A 54 10.37 14.83 -21.49
N GLU A 55 9.62 13.89 -22.03
CA GLU A 55 8.81 14.08 -23.23
C GLU A 55 7.71 15.14 -23.00
N ASP A 56 7.08 15.13 -21.83
CA ASP A 56 6.09 16.15 -21.44
C ASP A 56 6.72 17.54 -21.37
N ALA A 57 7.92 17.66 -20.81
CA ALA A 57 8.65 18.92 -20.76
C ALA A 57 9.01 19.42 -22.18
N GLU A 58 9.53 18.55 -23.02
CA GLU A 58 9.91 18.89 -24.41
C GLU A 58 8.69 19.28 -25.24
N LYS A 59 7.56 18.60 -25.11
CA LYS A 59 6.28 18.96 -25.76
C LYS A 59 5.75 20.31 -25.28
N ALA A 60 5.79 20.56 -23.97
CA ALA A 60 5.26 21.77 -23.35
C ALA A 60 6.10 23.02 -23.65
N LEU A 61 7.40 22.87 -23.85
CA LEU A 61 8.35 23.97 -23.96
C LEU A 61 8.81 24.26 -25.40
N VAL A 62 8.08 23.77 -26.37
CA VAL A 62 8.32 24.10 -27.80
C VAL A 62 8.28 25.61 -27.98
N GLY A 63 9.36 26.18 -28.54
CA GLY A 63 9.52 27.63 -28.74
C GLY A 63 10.20 28.38 -27.58
N TYR A 64 10.63 27.66 -26.54
CA TYR A 64 11.40 28.21 -25.44
C TYR A 64 12.84 27.66 -25.41
N ASN A 65 13.76 28.44 -24.88
CA ASN A 65 15.08 27.96 -24.46
C ASN A 65 14.97 27.51 -23.00
N TYR A 66 15.32 26.27 -22.72
CA TYR A 66 15.20 25.69 -21.38
C TYR A 66 16.34 24.73 -21.06
N ALA A 67 16.56 24.51 -19.76
CA ALA A 67 17.42 23.46 -19.24
C ALA A 67 16.59 22.49 -18.39
N LEU A 68 16.77 21.19 -18.59
CA LEU A 68 16.10 20.14 -17.83
C LEU A 68 17.02 19.60 -16.74
N THR A 69 16.49 19.39 -15.54
CA THR A 69 17.16 18.73 -14.42
C THR A 69 16.29 17.54 -14.00
N PHE A 70 16.87 16.35 -13.98
CA PHE A 70 16.19 15.14 -13.50
C PHE A 70 16.30 15.08 -11.99
N LEU A 71 15.16 14.95 -11.31
CA LEU A 71 15.08 14.89 -9.86
C LEU A 71 15.12 13.41 -9.40
N GLN A 72 15.56 13.17 -8.17
CA GLN A 72 15.65 11.81 -7.59
C GLN A 72 14.31 11.07 -7.50
N ASN A 73 13.20 11.80 -7.55
CA ASN A 73 11.84 11.24 -7.58
C ASN A 73 11.33 10.93 -9.00
N GLY A 74 12.20 10.86 -10.00
CA GLY A 74 11.86 10.57 -11.39
C GLY A 74 11.23 11.72 -12.18
N ARG A 75 11.04 12.90 -11.57
CA ARG A 75 10.45 14.09 -12.22
C ARG A 75 11.48 14.93 -12.95
N VAL A 76 10.98 15.76 -13.85
CA VAL A 76 11.80 16.68 -14.62
C VAL A 76 11.45 18.12 -14.25
N GLN A 77 12.46 18.85 -13.76
CA GLN A 77 12.40 20.29 -13.53
C GLN A 77 12.93 21.02 -14.78
N ALA A 78 12.17 21.98 -15.30
CA ALA A 78 12.56 22.79 -16.43
C ALA A 78 12.77 24.24 -15.98
N ASN A 79 13.95 24.78 -16.26
CA ASN A 79 14.26 26.20 -16.09
C ASN A 79 14.22 26.88 -17.46
N VAL A 80 13.25 27.74 -17.70
CA VAL A 80 13.06 28.44 -18.95
C VAL A 80 13.87 29.72 -18.95
N SER A 81 14.74 29.92 -19.94
CA SER A 81 15.68 31.06 -20.01
C SER A 81 15.37 32.07 -21.10
N GLY A 82 14.45 31.74 -22.03
CA GLY A 82 14.10 32.67 -23.13
C GLY A 82 13.20 32.03 -24.18
N LEU A 83 12.86 32.81 -25.19
CA LEU A 83 12.17 32.33 -26.41
C LEU A 83 13.23 31.97 -27.47
N ASN A 84 13.05 30.81 -28.12
CA ASN A 84 13.92 30.49 -29.24
C ASN A 84 13.38 31.18 -30.52
N GLY A 85 14.24 31.89 -31.23
CA GLY A 85 13.89 32.81 -32.31
C GLY A 85 13.29 32.21 -33.61
N SER A 86 12.72 31.02 -33.56
CA SER A 86 12.02 30.40 -34.69
C SER A 86 10.52 30.66 -34.60
N GLY A 87 10.12 31.84 -35.07
CA GLY A 87 8.88 32.08 -35.82
C GLY A 87 7.55 31.77 -35.16
N LEU A 88 6.87 32.80 -34.83
CA LEU A 88 5.43 33.09 -34.70
C LEU A 88 4.48 32.32 -35.68
N GLN A 89 4.44 31.04 -35.66
CA GLN A 89 3.34 30.24 -36.23
C GLN A 89 3.12 29.01 -35.32
N ASN A 90 2.42 29.20 -34.21
CA ASN A 90 2.10 28.09 -33.34
C ASN A 90 0.64 27.67 -33.56
N PRO A 91 0.37 26.42 -33.98
CA PRO A 91 -0.99 25.89 -34.18
C PRO A 91 -1.82 25.84 -32.88
N LEU A 92 -1.19 26.04 -31.73
CA LEU A 92 -1.85 26.04 -30.41
C LEU A 92 -2.82 27.22 -30.16
N ILE A 93 -2.73 28.31 -30.94
CA ILE A 93 -3.62 29.49 -30.80
C ILE A 93 -5.06 29.18 -31.24
N SER A 94 -5.26 28.29 -32.22
CA SER A 94 -6.61 27.90 -32.68
C SER A 94 -7.33 26.95 -31.71
N VAL A 95 -6.59 26.10 -31.02
CA VAL A 95 -7.15 25.14 -30.01
C VAL A 95 -7.59 25.87 -28.73
N LEU A 96 -6.96 26.99 -28.40
CA LEU A 96 -7.28 27.76 -27.17
C LEU A 96 -8.58 28.58 -27.25
N ALA A 97 -8.99 29.01 -28.46
CA ALA A 97 -10.23 29.75 -28.63
C ALA A 97 -11.47 28.88 -28.41
N ASP A 98 -11.38 27.58 -28.72
CA ASP A 98 -12.47 26.63 -28.49
C ASP A 98 -12.50 26.09 -27.06
N SER A 99 -11.34 26.00 -26.40
CA SER A 99 -11.24 25.60 -24.99
C SER A 99 -11.80 26.65 -24.02
N GLN A 100 -11.65 27.96 -24.32
CA GLN A 100 -12.27 29.04 -23.52
C GLN A 100 -13.80 29.04 -23.60
N LYS A 101 -14.38 28.65 -24.73
CA LYS A 101 -15.84 28.51 -24.86
C LYS A 101 -16.39 27.34 -24.05
N SER A 102 -15.63 26.28 -23.89
CA SER A 102 -15.99 25.14 -23.06
C SER A 102 -15.89 25.45 -21.56
N LEU A 103 -14.86 26.20 -21.12
CA LEU A 103 -14.68 26.60 -19.72
C LEU A 103 -15.77 27.58 -19.22
N THR A 104 -16.28 28.46 -20.11
CA THR A 104 -17.36 29.40 -19.74
C THR A 104 -18.71 28.70 -19.59
N LYS A 105 -18.91 27.53 -20.22
CA LYS A 105 -20.09 26.69 -20.03
C LYS A 105 -20.03 25.87 -18.73
N ILE A 106 -18.83 25.51 -18.26
CA ILE A 106 -18.63 24.70 -17.05
C ILE A 106 -18.84 25.54 -15.78
N ASN A 107 -18.53 26.85 -15.81
CA ASN A 107 -18.67 27.73 -14.62
C ASN A 107 -20.11 28.12 -14.26
N ASN A 108 -21.11 27.73 -15.01
CA ASN A 108 -22.55 28.03 -14.73
C ASN A 108 -23.32 26.79 -14.22
N GLN A 109 -22.68 25.69 -13.88
CA GLN A 109 -23.30 24.60 -13.16
C GLN A 109 -23.09 24.74 -11.65
N ALA A 110 -24.10 24.40 -10.86
CA ALA A 110 -24.10 24.47 -9.40
C ALA A 110 -22.83 23.82 -8.80
N PRO A 111 -22.31 24.34 -7.66
CA PRO A 111 -21.09 23.83 -7.08
C PRO A 111 -21.22 22.34 -6.76
N PHE A 112 -20.28 21.54 -7.23
CA PHE A 112 -20.12 20.16 -6.81
C PHE A 112 -19.87 20.14 -5.30
N ASP A 113 -20.62 19.34 -4.59
CA ASP A 113 -20.36 19.04 -3.19
C ASP A 113 -19.07 18.17 -3.15
N GLU A 114 -17.98 18.74 -2.64
CA GLU A 114 -16.66 18.08 -2.54
C GLU A 114 -16.66 16.86 -1.59
N THR A 115 -17.79 16.49 -1.03
CA THR A 115 -17.94 15.41 -0.05
C THR A 115 -18.31 14.05 -0.66
N GLU A 116 -18.59 13.97 -1.95
CA GLU A 116 -18.94 12.70 -2.63
C GLU A 116 -18.37 12.64 -4.05
N THR A 117 -17.86 11.47 -4.42
CA THR A 117 -17.23 11.02 -5.66
C THR A 117 -17.72 11.62 -7.00
N PRO A 118 -16.97 11.46 -8.11
CA PRO A 118 -17.22 12.08 -9.43
C PRO A 118 -18.53 11.63 -10.11
N PHE A 119 -19.36 10.86 -9.45
CA PHE A 119 -20.59 10.34 -10.01
C PHE A 119 -21.74 11.36 -9.97
N PRO A 120 -22.48 11.54 -11.07
CA PRO A 120 -23.62 12.47 -11.10
C PRO A 120 -24.76 11.99 -10.20
N ARG A 121 -25.45 12.92 -9.55
CA ARG A 121 -26.67 12.61 -8.80
C ARG A 121 -27.83 12.38 -9.79
N ILE A 122 -28.19 11.12 -9.98
CA ILE A 122 -29.29 10.69 -10.85
C ILE A 122 -30.31 9.95 -9.98
N SER A 123 -31.57 10.08 -10.32
CA SER A 123 -32.63 9.28 -9.72
C SER A 123 -33.49 8.69 -10.84
N LEU A 124 -33.45 7.37 -10.95
CA LEU A 124 -34.27 6.57 -11.80
C LEU A 124 -35.36 5.89 -10.94
N LYS A 125 -36.44 5.43 -11.57
CA LYS A 125 -37.55 4.79 -10.84
C LYS A 125 -37.27 3.33 -10.52
N GLU A 126 -36.35 2.70 -11.26
CA GLU A 126 -36.04 1.28 -11.17
C GLU A 126 -34.67 1.02 -11.77
N LYS A 127 -34.04 -0.09 -11.39
CA LYS A 127 -32.86 -0.67 -12.02
C LYS A 127 -33.24 -1.15 -13.42
N VAL A 128 -32.44 -0.80 -14.43
CA VAL A 128 -32.75 -1.04 -15.85
C VAL A 128 -31.52 -1.41 -16.67
N ASN A 129 -31.73 -2.16 -17.77
CA ASN A 129 -30.72 -2.48 -18.77
C ASN A 129 -31.25 -2.25 -20.19
N GLY A 130 -30.45 -2.53 -21.18
CA GLY A 130 -30.81 -2.48 -22.60
C GLY A 130 -31.26 -1.10 -23.06
N GLN A 131 -32.06 -1.09 -24.11
CA GLN A 131 -32.64 0.14 -24.70
C GLN A 131 -33.40 0.98 -23.69
N LYS A 132 -34.05 0.36 -22.69
CA LYS A 132 -34.78 1.05 -21.63
C LYS A 132 -33.86 1.89 -20.74
N ALA A 133 -32.65 1.42 -20.45
CA ALA A 133 -31.65 2.20 -19.71
C ALA A 133 -31.25 3.48 -20.47
N VAL A 134 -31.01 3.37 -21.78
CA VAL A 134 -30.71 4.51 -22.64
C VAL A 134 -31.86 5.54 -22.63
N GLU A 135 -33.10 5.08 -22.78
CA GLU A 135 -34.27 5.93 -22.77
C GLU A 135 -34.52 6.67 -21.43
N LEU A 136 -34.31 5.96 -20.30
CA LEU A 136 -34.48 6.55 -18.97
C LEU A 136 -33.36 7.50 -18.59
N LEU A 137 -32.12 7.24 -19.04
CA LEU A 137 -31.01 8.16 -18.87
C LEU A 137 -31.18 9.43 -19.69
N GLY A 138 -31.64 9.30 -20.96
CA GLY A 138 -31.88 10.44 -21.84
C GLY A 138 -30.72 11.45 -21.85
N ASP A 139 -31.01 12.70 -21.53
CA ASP A 139 -30.04 13.80 -21.50
C ASP A 139 -28.93 13.60 -20.43
N LYS A 140 -29.08 12.68 -19.48
CA LYS A 140 -28.10 12.37 -18.44
C LYS A 140 -27.06 11.35 -18.86
N LEU A 141 -27.30 10.64 -19.98
CA LEU A 141 -26.39 9.59 -20.47
C LEU A 141 -24.94 10.09 -20.66
N PRO A 142 -24.66 11.29 -21.21
CA PRO A 142 -23.29 11.81 -21.28
C PRO A 142 -22.65 12.08 -19.91
N LEU A 143 -23.44 12.43 -18.89
CA LEU A 143 -22.93 12.63 -17.55
C LEU A 143 -22.53 11.31 -16.89
N VAL A 144 -23.34 10.27 -17.10
CA VAL A 144 -23.01 8.92 -16.61
C VAL A 144 -21.77 8.39 -17.33
N ALA A 145 -21.73 8.47 -18.66
CA ALA A 145 -20.60 8.01 -19.45
C ALA A 145 -19.26 8.64 -18.98
N LYS A 146 -19.29 9.95 -18.70
CA LYS A 146 -18.12 10.68 -18.19
C LYS A 146 -17.60 10.14 -16.86
N ALA A 147 -18.47 9.64 -15.98
CA ALA A 147 -18.07 9.08 -14.69
C ALA A 147 -17.30 7.75 -14.82
N TYR A 148 -17.35 7.14 -16.00
CA TYR A 148 -16.63 5.90 -16.35
C TYR A 148 -15.55 6.13 -17.42
N ASP A 149 -15.13 7.39 -17.62
CA ASP A 149 -14.12 7.80 -18.61
C ASP A 149 -14.41 7.32 -20.05
N MET A 150 -15.72 7.30 -20.43
CA MET A 150 -16.14 6.87 -21.75
C MET A 150 -17.01 7.91 -22.45
N SER A 151 -17.15 7.80 -23.78
CA SER A 151 -18.08 8.62 -24.53
C SER A 151 -19.53 8.18 -24.31
N ALA A 152 -20.48 9.11 -24.56
CA ALA A 152 -21.89 8.81 -24.46
C ALA A 152 -22.30 7.68 -25.44
N GLU A 153 -21.74 7.69 -26.65
CA GLU A 153 -22.00 6.68 -27.69
C GLU A 153 -21.50 5.30 -27.24
N ARG A 154 -20.34 5.25 -26.54
CA ARG A 154 -19.81 3.99 -26.01
C ARG A 154 -20.73 3.42 -24.92
N LEU A 155 -21.15 4.24 -23.93
CA LEU A 155 -22.08 3.79 -22.90
C LEU A 155 -23.41 3.35 -23.51
N GLU A 156 -23.95 4.11 -24.47
CA GLU A 156 -25.16 3.76 -25.19
C GLU A 156 -25.03 2.40 -25.89
N ASN A 157 -23.89 2.17 -26.55
CA ASN A 157 -23.61 0.90 -27.22
C ASN A 157 -23.51 -0.26 -26.23
N ILE A 158 -22.76 -0.10 -25.12
CA ILE A 158 -22.68 -1.11 -24.04
C ILE A 158 -24.10 -1.45 -23.57
N LEU A 159 -24.89 -0.47 -23.16
CA LEU A 159 -26.26 -0.71 -22.66
C LEU A 159 -27.16 -1.41 -23.68
N LYS A 160 -27.03 -1.14 -24.97
CA LYS A 160 -27.83 -1.75 -26.02
C LYS A 160 -27.41 -3.16 -26.39
N THR A 161 -26.13 -3.45 -26.36
CA THR A 161 -25.58 -4.71 -26.89
C THR A 161 -25.23 -5.72 -25.80
N ASP A 162 -24.94 -5.25 -24.59
CA ASP A 162 -24.61 -6.07 -23.45
C ASP A 162 -25.81 -6.11 -22.47
N GLN A 163 -26.51 -7.24 -22.43
CA GLN A 163 -27.71 -7.41 -21.58
C GLN A 163 -27.35 -7.60 -20.10
N THR A 164 -26.09 -7.81 -19.77
CA THR A 164 -25.58 -7.91 -18.39
C THR A 164 -25.25 -6.56 -17.79
N ALA A 165 -25.09 -5.51 -18.61
CA ALA A 165 -24.89 -4.13 -18.18
C ALA A 165 -26.20 -3.48 -17.71
N TRP A 166 -26.24 -3.07 -16.45
CA TRP A 166 -27.40 -2.44 -15.80
C TRP A 166 -27.06 -1.07 -15.28
N ILE A 167 -28.10 -0.22 -15.21
CA ILE A 167 -28.04 1.06 -14.49
C ILE A 167 -28.98 0.96 -13.29
N ASP A 168 -28.48 1.22 -12.07
CA ASP A 168 -29.28 1.25 -10.85
C ASP A 168 -30.13 2.53 -10.73
N GLU A 169 -30.94 2.62 -9.69
CA GLU A 169 -31.81 3.76 -9.41
C GLU A 169 -31.03 5.06 -9.16
N SER A 170 -29.76 4.97 -8.84
CA SER A 170 -28.84 6.11 -8.62
C SER A 170 -28.04 6.48 -9.86
N GLY A 171 -28.25 5.79 -10.99
CA GLY A 171 -27.53 6.00 -12.24
C GLY A 171 -26.15 5.36 -12.27
N ARG A 172 -25.89 4.33 -11.45
CA ARG A 172 -24.61 3.60 -11.41
C ARG A 172 -24.64 2.43 -12.37
N LEU A 173 -23.54 2.25 -13.08
CA LEU A 173 -23.31 1.07 -13.92
C LEU A 173 -22.88 -0.10 -13.02
N LEU A 174 -23.49 -1.24 -13.26
CA LEU A 174 -23.11 -2.51 -12.65
C LEU A 174 -23.32 -3.62 -13.67
N TYR A 175 -22.61 -4.72 -13.49
CA TYR A 175 -22.80 -5.92 -14.26
C TYR A 175 -23.49 -6.99 -13.43
N VAL A 176 -24.38 -7.75 -14.08
CA VAL A 176 -25.05 -8.93 -13.53
C VAL A 176 -24.77 -10.06 -14.49
N GLU A 177 -23.81 -10.92 -14.16
CA GLU A 177 -23.26 -11.96 -15.02
C GLU A 177 -24.26 -13.10 -15.21
N ALA A 178 -25.36 -12.78 -15.90
CA ALA A 178 -26.42 -13.73 -16.16
C ALA A 178 -25.96 -14.79 -17.17
N ASP A 179 -25.46 -15.91 -16.68
CA ASP A 179 -25.32 -17.12 -17.50
C ASP A 179 -26.57 -17.97 -17.37
N THR A 180 -27.10 -18.36 -18.52
CA THR A 180 -28.31 -19.21 -18.59
C THR A 180 -28.03 -20.67 -18.24
N LYS A 181 -26.77 -21.08 -18.08
CA LYS A 181 -26.38 -22.45 -17.76
C LYS A 181 -25.25 -22.49 -16.71
N PRO A 182 -25.42 -23.27 -15.63
CA PRO A 182 -24.30 -23.56 -14.74
C PRO A 182 -23.13 -24.15 -15.53
N ILE A 183 -21.93 -23.62 -15.33
CA ILE A 183 -20.73 -24.18 -15.94
C ILE A 183 -20.46 -25.52 -15.24
N PRO A 184 -20.50 -26.66 -15.93
CA PRO A 184 -20.26 -27.94 -15.31
C PRO A 184 -18.78 -28.04 -14.88
N LYS A 185 -18.54 -28.71 -13.74
CA LYS A 185 -17.17 -29.07 -13.36
C LYS A 185 -16.53 -29.86 -14.52
N PRO A 186 -15.29 -29.53 -14.91
CA PRO A 186 -14.61 -30.36 -15.94
C PRO A 186 -14.53 -31.80 -15.50
N GLU A 187 -14.77 -32.73 -16.42
CA GLU A 187 -14.44 -34.13 -16.18
C GLU A 187 -12.93 -34.22 -15.92
N PRO A 188 -12.46 -35.07 -14.99
CA PRO A 188 -11.05 -35.26 -14.76
C PRO A 188 -10.37 -35.59 -16.09
N ALA A 189 -9.48 -34.73 -16.57
CA ALA A 189 -8.65 -35.10 -17.71
C ALA A 189 -7.79 -36.30 -17.30
N ASP A 190 -7.89 -37.40 -18.04
CA ASP A 190 -6.94 -38.53 -17.94
C ASP A 190 -5.56 -37.99 -18.40
N THR A 191 -4.84 -37.42 -17.52
CA THR A 191 -3.42 -37.02 -17.49
C THR A 191 -3.29 -35.64 -16.83
N GLU A 192 -3.15 -35.64 -15.52
CA GLU A 192 -2.33 -34.61 -14.88
C GLU A 192 -0.94 -34.67 -15.54
N ILE A 193 -0.56 -33.59 -16.17
CA ILE A 193 0.86 -33.34 -16.41
C ILE A 193 1.44 -33.15 -15.01
N THR A 194 1.99 -34.24 -14.47
CA THR A 194 2.83 -34.15 -13.26
C THR A 194 4.05 -33.30 -13.65
N GLU A 195 3.96 -32.01 -13.50
CA GLU A 195 5.14 -31.19 -13.41
C GLU A 195 5.95 -31.70 -12.21
N ASN A 196 7.17 -32.10 -12.48
CA ASN A 196 8.12 -32.60 -11.52
C ASN A 196 8.33 -31.56 -10.41
N THR A 197 7.58 -31.68 -9.32
CA THR A 197 7.82 -30.94 -8.08
C THR A 197 9.12 -31.46 -7.49
N ALA A 198 10.25 -30.90 -7.93
CA ALA A 198 11.47 -30.96 -7.15
C ALA A 198 11.21 -30.24 -5.83
N THR A 199 11.19 -31.01 -4.75
CA THR A 199 11.13 -30.47 -3.38
C THR A 199 12.35 -29.57 -3.15
N ILE A 200 12.18 -28.27 -3.33
CA ILE A 200 13.21 -27.26 -3.06
C ILE A 200 12.90 -26.68 -1.66
N SER A 201 13.75 -27.02 -0.69
CA SER A 201 13.73 -26.43 0.63
C SER A 201 14.53 -25.14 0.62
N GLY A 202 13.88 -24.04 0.77
CA GLY A 202 14.46 -22.74 1.11
C GLY A 202 14.16 -21.65 0.11
N ALA A 203 13.21 -20.79 0.44
CA ALA A 203 13.22 -19.39 0.12
C ALA A 203 11.90 -18.67 0.39
N ASP A 204 11.98 -17.45 0.88
CA ASP A 204 10.91 -16.72 1.55
C ASP A 204 10.01 -15.85 0.66
N THR A 205 10.04 -15.91 -0.67
CA THR A 205 9.16 -15.09 -1.52
C THR A 205 8.15 -15.89 -2.36
N PHE A 206 8.55 -17.01 -2.97
CA PHE A 206 7.58 -17.97 -3.50
C PHE A 206 7.09 -18.93 -2.39
N SER A 207 7.81 -19.08 -1.29
CA SER A 207 7.47 -20.01 -0.18
C SER A 207 6.28 -19.58 0.64
N SER A 208 5.95 -18.30 0.72
CA SER A 208 4.69 -17.89 1.36
C SER A 208 3.47 -18.27 0.52
N MET A 209 3.64 -18.39 -0.80
CA MET A 209 2.57 -18.80 -1.72
C MET A 209 2.39 -20.31 -1.85
N ALA A 210 3.44 -21.12 -1.65
CA ALA A 210 3.43 -22.56 -1.95
C ALA A 210 3.48 -23.47 -0.72
N SER A 211 3.53 -22.94 0.50
CA SER A 211 3.54 -23.81 1.68
C SER A 211 2.21 -24.52 1.86
N SER A 212 2.20 -25.84 1.67
CA SER A 212 1.04 -26.68 1.99
C SER A 212 0.58 -26.55 3.46
N THR A 213 1.42 -25.95 4.33
CA THR A 213 1.18 -25.72 5.75
C THR A 213 0.65 -24.33 6.07
N ALA A 214 0.61 -23.38 5.11
CA ALA A 214 0.08 -22.04 5.35
C ALA A 214 -1.42 -22.08 5.66
N ASP A 215 -1.86 -21.30 6.63
CA ASP A 215 -3.28 -21.13 6.94
C ASP A 215 -3.99 -20.46 5.75
N PRO A 216 -5.02 -21.11 5.16
CA PRO A 216 -5.74 -20.57 4.02
C PRO A 216 -6.40 -19.20 4.25
N PHE A 217 -6.55 -18.77 5.50
CA PHE A 217 -7.18 -17.50 5.88
C PHE A 217 -6.19 -16.40 6.28
N THR A 218 -4.89 -16.58 5.99
CA THR A 218 -3.84 -15.59 6.31
C THR A 218 -2.89 -15.37 5.13
N LEU A 219 -3.35 -15.60 3.91
CA LEU A 219 -2.55 -15.48 2.70
C LEU A 219 -2.50 -14.02 2.23
N HIS A 220 -1.33 -13.59 1.78
CA HIS A 220 -1.07 -12.25 1.25
C HIS A 220 -0.19 -12.32 0.01
N SER A 221 -0.53 -11.56 -1.04
CA SER A 221 0.31 -11.43 -2.23
C SER A 221 1.31 -10.26 -2.12
N LYS A 222 0.96 -9.23 -1.33
CA LYS A 222 1.78 -8.05 -1.06
C LYS A 222 1.32 -7.34 0.21
N GLN A 223 1.68 -7.89 1.36
CA GLN A 223 1.19 -7.45 2.67
C GLN A 223 1.48 -5.97 3.02
N ASP A 224 2.51 -5.37 2.41
CA ASP A 224 2.90 -3.98 2.61
C ASP A 224 2.14 -2.98 1.72
N SER A 225 1.25 -3.45 0.83
CA SER A 225 0.45 -2.57 0.00
C SER A 225 -0.65 -1.85 0.80
N ASN A 226 -0.86 -0.59 0.45
CA ASN A 226 -2.00 0.20 0.96
C ASN A 226 -3.32 -0.08 0.19
N ARG A 227 -3.31 -0.99 -0.79
CA ARG A 227 -4.47 -1.40 -1.57
C ARG A 227 -4.77 -2.86 -1.29
N VAL A 228 -6.05 -3.19 -1.13
CA VAL A 228 -6.47 -4.52 -0.72
C VAL A 228 -7.57 -5.06 -1.62
N ILE A 229 -7.41 -6.29 -2.10
CA ILE A 229 -8.46 -7.13 -2.64
C ILE A 229 -8.67 -8.27 -1.64
N TYR A 230 -9.71 -8.19 -0.84
CA TYR A 230 -10.02 -9.21 0.17
C TYR A 230 -10.95 -10.27 -0.39
N LEU A 231 -10.48 -11.51 -0.43
CA LEU A 231 -11.23 -12.69 -0.83
C LEU A 231 -11.94 -13.27 0.40
N ASP A 232 -13.23 -12.99 0.52
CA ASP A 232 -14.03 -13.38 1.68
C ASP A 232 -14.72 -14.72 1.45
N PHE A 233 -14.19 -15.75 2.10
CA PHE A 233 -14.72 -17.12 2.10
C PHE A 233 -15.51 -17.44 3.37
N ASN A 234 -15.49 -16.57 4.38
CA ASN A 234 -16.06 -16.84 5.70
C ASN A 234 -17.57 -16.59 5.78
N GLY A 235 -18.14 -15.96 4.76
CA GLY A 235 -19.48 -15.41 4.77
C GLY A 235 -19.52 -13.95 5.22
N HIS A 236 -20.55 -13.21 4.81
CA HIS A 236 -20.59 -11.77 4.98
C HIS A 236 -21.99 -11.23 5.19
N ASP A 237 -22.14 -10.28 6.10
CA ASP A 237 -23.37 -9.50 6.28
C ASP A 237 -23.22 -8.11 5.63
N ALA A 238 -23.73 -7.94 4.42
CA ALA A 238 -23.77 -6.65 3.74
C ALA A 238 -25.05 -5.89 4.12
N THR A 239 -24.91 -4.77 4.84
CA THR A 239 -26.04 -4.01 5.39
C THR A 239 -26.10 -2.61 4.80
N ASN A 240 -27.29 -2.18 4.35
CA ASN A 240 -27.55 -0.83 3.81
C ASN A 240 -26.62 -0.44 2.65
N THR A 241 -26.32 -1.39 1.77
CA THR A 241 -25.54 -1.17 0.56
C THR A 241 -26.42 -0.72 -0.61
N ALA A 242 -25.81 -0.44 -1.75
CA ALA A 242 -26.57 -0.20 -2.99
C ALA A 242 -27.19 -1.50 -3.54
N TRP A 243 -26.72 -2.66 -3.11
CA TRP A 243 -27.27 -3.96 -3.46
C TRP A 243 -28.66 -4.20 -2.86
N TYR A 244 -28.81 -3.83 -1.59
CA TYR A 244 -30.04 -4.07 -0.85
C TYR A 244 -30.18 -3.10 0.33
N SER A 245 -31.38 -2.61 0.59
CA SER A 245 -31.66 -1.66 1.68
C SER A 245 -31.69 -2.28 3.08
N GLY A 246 -31.74 -3.61 3.17
CA GLY A 246 -31.63 -4.38 4.42
C GLY A 246 -30.26 -4.99 4.59
N THR A 247 -30.22 -6.18 5.19
CA THR A 247 -29.02 -7.01 5.32
C THR A 247 -29.08 -8.19 4.36
N LEU A 248 -28.04 -8.36 3.56
CA LEU A 248 -27.79 -9.57 2.79
C LEU A 248 -26.82 -10.43 3.59
N THR A 249 -27.22 -11.62 3.96
CA THR A 249 -26.38 -12.57 4.72
C THR A 249 -25.86 -13.65 3.78
N ALA A 250 -24.59 -13.54 3.40
CA ALA A 250 -23.88 -14.52 2.61
C ALA A 250 -23.39 -15.69 3.47
N GLN A 251 -23.59 -16.91 3.01
CA GLN A 251 -23.00 -18.09 3.65
C GLN A 251 -21.51 -18.21 3.31
N ALA A 252 -20.75 -18.89 4.17
CA ALA A 252 -19.38 -19.24 3.88
C ALA A 252 -19.26 -20.09 2.60
N TYR A 253 -18.08 -20.11 2.01
CA TYR A 253 -17.72 -20.99 0.90
C TYR A 253 -17.96 -22.45 1.31
N ASP A 254 -18.83 -23.16 0.60
CA ASP A 254 -19.30 -24.49 0.94
C ASP A 254 -19.57 -25.30 -0.33
N ILE A 255 -18.79 -26.39 -0.53
CA ILE A 255 -18.94 -27.30 -1.66
C ILE A 255 -19.47 -28.69 -1.23
N ASP A 256 -19.47 -28.99 0.05
CA ASP A 256 -19.87 -30.29 0.59
C ASP A 256 -21.23 -30.28 1.30
N GLY A 257 -21.84 -29.09 1.48
CA GLY A 257 -23.14 -28.91 2.11
C GLY A 257 -23.06 -28.74 3.64
N ASN A 258 -21.89 -28.41 4.17
CA ASN A 258 -21.65 -28.16 5.58
C ASN A 258 -21.03 -26.76 5.86
N PRO A 259 -21.77 -25.68 5.69
CA PRO A 259 -21.26 -24.31 5.75
C PRO A 259 -20.73 -23.88 7.13
N GLY A 260 -20.81 -24.73 8.14
CA GLY A 260 -20.31 -24.45 9.49
C GLY A 260 -18.84 -24.80 9.72
N THR A 261 -18.19 -25.50 8.78
CA THR A 261 -16.78 -25.94 8.85
C THR A 261 -16.18 -26.00 7.46
N PHE A 262 -14.88 -25.87 7.36
CA PHE A 262 -14.17 -26.05 6.09
C PHE A 262 -13.51 -27.43 6.05
N SER A 263 -13.80 -28.21 5.03
CA SER A 263 -13.12 -29.47 4.73
C SER A 263 -11.73 -29.22 4.12
N ASP A 264 -10.84 -30.22 4.15
CA ASP A 264 -9.52 -30.13 3.51
C ASP A 264 -9.61 -29.77 2.01
N ALA A 265 -10.66 -30.25 1.31
CA ALA A 265 -10.89 -29.91 -0.09
C ALA A 265 -11.20 -28.42 -0.26
N GLU A 266 -12.02 -27.84 0.62
CA GLU A 266 -12.34 -26.41 0.60
C GLU A 266 -11.13 -25.57 0.96
N LEU A 267 -10.36 -25.96 1.98
CA LEU A 267 -9.12 -25.26 2.35
C LEU A 267 -8.09 -25.26 1.21
N ASN A 268 -7.97 -26.36 0.48
CA ASN A 268 -7.10 -26.43 -0.70
C ASN A 268 -7.65 -25.57 -1.86
N ASN A 269 -8.96 -25.61 -2.09
CA ASN A 269 -9.59 -24.76 -3.11
C ASN A 269 -9.39 -23.25 -2.81
N ILE A 270 -9.52 -22.84 -1.53
CA ILE A 270 -9.27 -21.45 -1.11
C ILE A 270 -7.85 -21.01 -1.46
N LYS A 271 -6.85 -21.85 -1.17
CA LYS A 271 -5.45 -21.58 -1.53
C LYS A 271 -5.27 -21.44 -3.04
N GLU A 272 -5.84 -22.37 -3.82
CA GLU A 272 -5.73 -22.33 -5.28
C GLU A 272 -6.44 -21.11 -5.88
N ILE A 273 -7.64 -20.75 -5.39
CA ILE A 273 -8.37 -19.55 -5.84
C ILE A 273 -7.51 -18.31 -5.55
N TRP A 274 -6.98 -18.20 -4.33
CA TRP A 274 -6.12 -17.08 -3.96
C TRP A 274 -4.88 -16.97 -4.85
N GLN A 275 -4.18 -18.09 -5.12
CA GLN A 275 -2.98 -18.12 -5.97
C GLN A 275 -3.27 -17.59 -7.37
N ARG A 276 -4.39 -18.00 -7.98
CA ARG A 276 -4.82 -17.57 -9.31
C ARG A 276 -5.10 -16.07 -9.36
N VAL A 277 -5.91 -15.57 -8.40
CA VAL A 277 -6.22 -14.13 -8.33
C VAL A 277 -4.98 -13.32 -8.01
N ALA A 278 -4.10 -13.80 -7.13
CA ALA A 278 -2.84 -13.14 -6.80
C ALA A 278 -1.90 -13.03 -8.02
N GLU A 279 -1.92 -14.01 -8.93
CA GLU A 279 -1.16 -13.96 -10.18
C GLU A 279 -1.74 -12.93 -11.16
N ASP A 280 -3.06 -12.87 -11.31
CA ASP A 280 -3.72 -11.88 -12.18
C ASP A 280 -3.40 -10.44 -11.77
N TYR A 281 -3.24 -10.20 -10.48
CA TYR A 281 -2.91 -8.90 -9.91
C TYR A 281 -1.42 -8.72 -9.55
N ALA A 282 -0.55 -9.68 -9.86
CA ALA A 282 0.87 -9.63 -9.53
C ALA A 282 1.59 -8.37 -10.03
N PRO A 283 1.30 -7.82 -11.22
CA PRO A 283 1.95 -6.60 -11.71
C PRO A 283 1.61 -5.33 -10.92
N PHE A 284 0.53 -5.35 -10.13
CA PHE A 284 -0.02 -4.15 -9.48
C PHE A 284 0.39 -4.07 -7.99
N ASP A 285 0.51 -2.85 -7.49
CA ASP A 285 0.71 -2.56 -6.06
C ASP A 285 -0.62 -2.72 -5.30
N VAL A 286 -1.02 -3.98 -5.11
CA VAL A 286 -2.23 -4.39 -4.40
C VAL A 286 -1.97 -5.71 -3.66
N ASP A 287 -2.50 -5.83 -2.45
CA ASP A 287 -2.48 -7.08 -1.69
C ASP A 287 -3.77 -7.87 -1.94
N VAL A 288 -3.66 -8.99 -2.64
CA VAL A 288 -4.72 -10.00 -2.70
C VAL A 288 -4.58 -10.86 -1.45
N THR A 289 -5.57 -10.80 -0.56
CA THR A 289 -5.48 -11.47 0.73
C THR A 289 -6.73 -12.28 1.07
N THR A 290 -6.55 -13.36 1.80
CA THR A 290 -7.63 -14.12 2.45
C THR A 290 -7.77 -13.77 3.93
N GLN A 291 -6.83 -12.99 4.48
CA GLN A 291 -6.93 -12.48 5.85
C GLN A 291 -7.93 -11.34 5.91
N GLU A 292 -8.92 -11.44 6.78
CA GLU A 292 -9.90 -10.37 6.95
C GLU A 292 -9.20 -9.07 7.39
N PRO A 293 -9.23 -8.03 6.55
CA PRO A 293 -8.62 -6.75 6.89
C PRO A 293 -9.46 -6.00 7.91
N THR A 294 -8.83 -5.09 8.65
CA THR A 294 -9.60 -4.14 9.46
C THR A 294 -10.53 -3.31 8.56
N PRO A 295 -11.68 -2.85 9.05
CA PRO A 295 -12.59 -2.04 8.25
C PRO A 295 -11.91 -0.82 7.60
N ASP A 296 -10.98 -0.18 8.30
CA ASP A 296 -10.28 1.00 7.80
C ASP A 296 -9.28 0.67 6.66
N ALA A 297 -8.86 -0.60 6.54
CA ALA A 297 -7.94 -1.02 5.48
C ALA A 297 -8.59 -1.16 4.10
N ILE A 298 -9.92 -1.34 4.02
CA ILE A 298 -10.65 -1.46 2.76
C ILE A 298 -11.68 -0.35 2.54
N ARG A 299 -12.03 0.42 3.58
CA ARG A 299 -12.97 1.54 3.50
C ARG A 299 -12.25 2.81 3.15
N ARG A 300 -12.70 3.49 2.12
CA ARG A 300 -12.21 4.82 1.80
C ARG A 300 -13.18 5.87 2.31
N THR A 301 -12.79 6.63 3.33
CA THR A 301 -13.67 7.61 3.99
C THR A 301 -13.51 9.03 3.48
N SER A 302 -12.44 9.32 2.75
CA SER A 302 -12.15 10.63 2.15
C SER A 302 -11.27 10.51 0.90
N SER A 303 -11.17 11.57 0.12
CA SER A 303 -10.28 11.63 -1.04
C SER A 303 -8.79 11.56 -0.68
N SER A 304 -8.43 11.98 0.54
CA SER A 304 -7.05 11.92 1.05
C SER A 304 -6.68 10.57 1.69
N ASP A 305 -7.64 9.67 1.82
CA ASP A 305 -7.41 8.35 2.34
C ASP A 305 -6.66 7.51 1.30
N THR A 306 -5.47 7.06 1.68
CA THR A 306 -4.56 6.30 0.82
C THR A 306 -4.59 4.80 1.07
N GLN A 307 -5.30 4.33 2.12
CA GLN A 307 -5.47 2.92 2.42
C GLN A 307 -6.92 2.52 2.15
N TYR A 308 -7.16 1.69 1.14
CA TYR A 308 -8.49 1.24 0.77
C TYR A 308 -8.45 0.02 -0.16
N GLY A 309 -9.61 -0.55 -0.43
CA GLY A 309 -9.70 -1.71 -1.30
C GLY A 309 -11.12 -2.12 -1.60
N THR A 310 -11.27 -3.37 -2.03
CA THR A 310 -12.56 -4.01 -2.27
C THR A 310 -12.63 -5.39 -1.61
N ARG A 311 -13.84 -5.81 -1.31
CA ARG A 311 -14.17 -7.17 -0.83
C ARG A 311 -14.82 -7.94 -1.98
N ALA A 312 -14.35 -9.14 -2.26
CA ALA A 312 -15.00 -10.11 -3.11
C ALA A 312 -15.57 -11.24 -2.23
N VAL A 313 -16.87 -11.37 -2.14
CA VAL A 313 -17.53 -12.42 -1.35
C VAL A 313 -17.83 -13.61 -2.21
N ILE A 314 -17.23 -14.76 -1.87
CA ILE A 314 -17.41 -16.02 -2.56
C ILE A 314 -18.45 -16.84 -1.79
N THR A 315 -19.66 -16.94 -2.33
CA THR A 315 -20.82 -17.53 -1.64
C THR A 315 -21.74 -18.27 -2.61
N ARG A 316 -22.81 -18.84 -2.12
CA ARG A 316 -23.90 -19.37 -2.95
C ARG A 316 -24.78 -18.24 -3.49
N SER A 317 -25.39 -18.44 -4.66
CA SER A 317 -26.25 -17.45 -5.30
C SER A 317 -27.43 -17.02 -4.41
N MET A 318 -27.69 -15.71 -4.42
CA MET A 318 -28.76 -15.07 -3.66
C MET A 318 -29.81 -14.47 -4.61
N PRO A 319 -31.10 -14.84 -4.49
CA PRO A 319 -32.14 -14.33 -5.37
C PRO A 319 -32.33 -12.81 -5.34
N GLU A 320 -31.96 -12.15 -4.25
CA GLU A 320 -32.04 -10.70 -4.06
C GLU A 320 -31.07 -9.95 -4.99
N LEU A 321 -29.93 -10.53 -5.29
CA LEU A 321 -28.90 -9.96 -6.16
C LEU A 321 -29.11 -10.36 -7.62
N CYS A 322 -29.51 -11.61 -7.83
CA CYS A 322 -29.74 -12.14 -9.15
C CYS A 322 -30.91 -13.14 -9.12
N SER A 323 -32.04 -12.76 -9.68
CA SER A 323 -33.23 -13.62 -9.78
C SER A 323 -33.11 -14.73 -10.83
N GLN A 324 -32.04 -14.69 -11.64
CA GLN A 324 -31.70 -15.69 -12.66
C GLN A 324 -30.39 -16.39 -12.26
N SER A 325 -29.86 -17.25 -13.12
CA SER A 325 -28.53 -17.83 -12.90
C SER A 325 -27.48 -16.80 -13.26
N CYS A 326 -26.61 -16.40 -12.32
CA CYS A 326 -25.44 -15.58 -12.60
C CYS A 326 -24.19 -16.06 -11.86
N GLY A 327 -23.02 -15.89 -12.46
CA GLY A 327 -21.72 -16.28 -11.91
C GLY A 327 -21.21 -15.25 -10.91
N GLY A 328 -21.51 -13.96 -11.13
CA GLY A 328 -21.12 -12.88 -10.27
C GLY A 328 -21.91 -11.60 -10.51
N VAL A 329 -21.72 -10.60 -9.69
CA VAL A 329 -22.24 -9.24 -9.88
C VAL A 329 -21.31 -8.21 -9.25
N ALA A 330 -21.03 -7.12 -9.96
CA ALA A 330 -20.19 -6.03 -9.46
C ALA A 330 -20.63 -4.66 -9.95
N TYR A 331 -20.41 -3.64 -9.12
CA TYR A 331 -20.45 -2.24 -9.54
C TYR A 331 -19.16 -1.84 -10.25
N VAL A 332 -19.29 -0.99 -11.27
CA VAL A 332 -18.17 -0.50 -12.07
C VAL A 332 -17.55 0.75 -11.44
N ASN A 333 -16.21 0.86 -11.47
CA ASN A 333 -15.44 2.04 -11.02
C ASN A 333 -15.69 2.43 -9.56
N VAL A 334 -15.70 1.45 -8.67
CA VAL A 334 -15.99 1.66 -7.24
C VAL A 334 -14.85 1.31 -6.30
N PHE A 335 -13.73 0.77 -6.82
CA PHE A 335 -12.57 0.41 -6.01
C PHE A 335 -12.01 1.60 -5.21
N SER A 336 -11.93 2.77 -5.85
CA SER A 336 -11.48 4.02 -5.23
C SER A 336 -12.62 4.92 -4.74
N PHE A 337 -13.86 4.41 -4.69
CA PHE A 337 -15.00 5.14 -4.15
C PHE A 337 -14.77 5.53 -2.70
N TYR A 338 -15.11 6.77 -2.33
CA TYR A 338 -15.04 7.24 -0.96
C TYR A 338 -16.35 7.91 -0.52
N SER A 339 -16.68 7.72 0.75
CA SER A 339 -17.80 8.40 1.42
C SER A 339 -17.55 8.42 2.92
N SER A 340 -17.74 9.57 3.56
CA SER A 340 -17.60 9.69 5.01
C SER A 340 -18.73 8.99 5.79
N SER A 341 -19.86 8.74 5.16
CA SER A 341 -21.06 8.16 5.80
C SER A 341 -21.38 6.74 5.35
N THR A 342 -21.04 6.38 4.11
CA THR A 342 -21.37 5.09 3.50
C THR A 342 -20.23 4.56 2.64
N PRO A 343 -19.02 4.35 3.22
CA PRO A 343 -17.86 3.91 2.45
C PRO A 343 -18.05 2.53 1.80
N ASP A 344 -18.85 1.64 2.40
CA ASP A 344 -19.16 0.29 1.90
C ASP A 344 -20.33 0.25 0.90
N ARG A 345 -20.83 1.40 0.44
CA ARG A 345 -22.10 1.46 -0.30
C ARG A 345 -22.17 0.53 -1.51
N TYR A 346 -21.08 0.36 -2.24
CA TYR A 346 -21.00 -0.44 -3.48
C TYR A 346 -20.24 -1.74 -3.31
N GLN A 347 -19.83 -2.07 -2.09
CA GLN A 347 -19.21 -3.33 -1.74
C GLN A 347 -20.29 -4.33 -1.25
N PRO A 348 -19.97 -5.62 -1.34
CA PRO A 348 -18.85 -6.24 -2.02
C PRO A 348 -19.08 -6.47 -3.52
N ALA A 349 -18.07 -6.93 -4.26
CA ALA A 349 -18.26 -7.74 -5.46
C ALA A 349 -18.73 -9.14 -5.02
N TRP A 350 -19.66 -9.74 -5.75
CA TRP A 350 -20.25 -11.03 -5.39
C TRP A 350 -19.91 -12.09 -6.42
N VAL A 351 -19.47 -13.28 -5.95
CA VAL A 351 -19.12 -14.43 -6.79
C VAL A 351 -19.89 -15.65 -6.30
N PHE A 352 -20.65 -16.28 -7.21
CA PHE A 352 -21.61 -17.32 -6.87
C PHE A 352 -21.09 -18.72 -7.24
N LEU A 353 -20.43 -19.36 -6.28
CA LEU A 353 -19.73 -20.64 -6.44
C LEU A 353 -20.60 -21.77 -7.01
N ASP A 354 -21.90 -21.81 -6.69
CA ASP A 354 -22.83 -22.83 -7.17
C ASP A 354 -23.14 -22.74 -8.68
N LYS A 355 -22.77 -21.64 -9.33
CA LYS A 355 -22.83 -21.45 -10.79
C LYS A 355 -21.49 -21.70 -11.47
N LEU A 356 -20.42 -21.79 -10.70
CA LEU A 356 -19.03 -21.88 -11.13
C LEU A 356 -18.46 -23.28 -10.83
N GLY A 357 -19.06 -24.31 -11.45
CA GLY A 357 -18.64 -25.70 -11.27
C GLY A 357 -18.77 -26.22 -9.84
N ASN A 358 -19.71 -25.68 -9.05
CA ASN A 358 -19.86 -25.92 -7.61
C ASN A 358 -18.56 -25.63 -6.83
N GLY A 359 -18.01 -24.44 -7.03
CA GLY A 359 -16.79 -23.98 -6.35
C GLY A 359 -15.50 -24.53 -6.97
N TYR A 360 -15.50 -24.91 -8.26
CA TYR A 360 -14.27 -25.30 -8.94
C TYR A 360 -13.27 -24.14 -8.94
N PRO A 361 -12.03 -24.31 -8.39
CA PRO A 361 -11.14 -23.21 -8.06
C PRO A 361 -10.84 -22.29 -9.22
N LYS A 362 -10.53 -22.84 -10.40
CA LYS A 362 -10.27 -22.02 -11.59
C LYS A 362 -11.46 -21.12 -11.95
N TYR A 363 -12.68 -21.66 -11.97
CA TYR A 363 -13.85 -20.89 -12.38
C TYR A 363 -14.19 -19.80 -11.37
N VAL A 364 -13.99 -20.10 -10.08
CA VAL A 364 -14.19 -19.10 -9.01
C VAL A 364 -13.15 -18.00 -9.11
N ALA A 365 -11.88 -18.32 -9.32
CA ALA A 365 -10.81 -17.34 -9.46
C ALA A 365 -11.00 -16.41 -10.66
N GLU A 366 -11.31 -16.98 -11.85
CA GLU A 366 -11.62 -16.23 -13.05
C GLU A 366 -12.78 -15.24 -12.81
N ALA A 367 -13.86 -15.71 -12.13
CA ALA A 367 -14.98 -14.84 -11.79
C ALA A 367 -14.56 -13.75 -10.77
N VAL A 368 -13.73 -14.06 -9.77
CA VAL A 368 -13.24 -13.06 -8.81
C VAL A 368 -12.45 -11.98 -9.53
N SER A 369 -11.46 -12.36 -10.36
CA SER A 369 -10.64 -11.39 -11.09
C SER A 369 -11.48 -10.53 -12.04
N HIS A 370 -12.50 -11.12 -12.66
CA HIS A 370 -13.47 -10.44 -13.52
C HIS A 370 -14.32 -9.41 -12.74
N GLU A 371 -14.97 -9.82 -11.64
CA GLU A 371 -15.83 -8.92 -10.84
C GLU A 371 -15.03 -7.80 -10.16
N VAL A 372 -13.82 -8.07 -9.70
CA VAL A 372 -12.92 -7.04 -9.18
C VAL A 372 -12.41 -6.13 -10.33
N GLY A 373 -12.22 -6.66 -11.53
CA GLY A 373 -11.95 -5.88 -12.74
C GLY A 373 -13.03 -4.83 -12.99
N HIS A 374 -14.31 -5.16 -12.80
CA HIS A 374 -15.40 -4.16 -12.85
C HIS A 374 -15.27 -3.09 -11.78
N ASN A 375 -14.94 -3.48 -10.52
CA ASN A 375 -14.68 -2.49 -9.47
C ASN A 375 -13.55 -1.52 -9.88
N LEU A 376 -12.59 -1.96 -10.69
CA LEU A 376 -11.47 -1.21 -11.23
C LEU A 376 -11.77 -0.53 -12.60
N ASN A 377 -13.04 -0.35 -12.96
CA ASN A 377 -13.52 0.36 -14.15
C ASN A 377 -13.36 -0.40 -15.49
N LEU A 378 -13.23 -1.72 -15.47
CA LEU A 378 -13.21 -2.51 -16.70
C LEU A 378 -14.61 -2.87 -17.16
N ASN A 379 -14.78 -2.99 -18.48
CA ASN A 379 -15.98 -3.48 -19.15
C ASN A 379 -15.66 -4.81 -19.84
N HIS A 380 -16.70 -5.54 -20.27
CA HIS A 380 -16.53 -6.83 -20.91
C HIS A 380 -15.70 -6.78 -22.19
N ASP A 381 -14.90 -7.81 -22.37
CA ASP A 381 -14.21 -8.14 -23.60
C ASP A 381 -15.04 -9.12 -24.41
N GLY A 382 -15.69 -8.61 -25.44
CA GLY A 382 -16.52 -9.33 -26.36
C GLY A 382 -16.13 -9.12 -27.83
N THR A 383 -17.04 -9.50 -28.71
CA THR A 383 -16.95 -9.17 -30.13
C THR A 383 -18.22 -8.48 -30.58
N SER A 384 -18.31 -8.10 -31.86
CA SER A 384 -19.54 -7.55 -32.43
C SER A 384 -20.75 -8.52 -32.37
N THR A 385 -20.51 -9.79 -32.04
CA THR A 385 -21.54 -10.86 -32.07
C THR A 385 -21.73 -11.58 -30.74
N VAL A 386 -20.78 -11.48 -29.80
CA VAL A 386 -20.86 -12.10 -28.46
C VAL A 386 -20.42 -11.10 -27.40
N GLY A 387 -21.14 -11.07 -26.27
CA GLY A 387 -20.82 -10.17 -25.14
C GLY A 387 -19.50 -10.52 -24.47
N TYR A 388 -19.12 -11.80 -24.47
CA TYR A 388 -17.90 -12.32 -23.83
C TYR A 388 -17.09 -13.12 -24.85
N TYR A 389 -15.86 -12.75 -25.05
CA TYR A 389 -14.93 -13.51 -25.88
C TYR A 389 -14.38 -14.71 -25.10
N SER A 390 -14.61 -15.92 -25.64
CA SER A 390 -14.16 -17.18 -25.00
C SER A 390 -12.71 -17.56 -25.35
N GLY A 391 -11.99 -16.63 -25.97
CA GLY A 391 -10.61 -16.85 -26.36
C GLY A 391 -10.42 -17.78 -27.57
N HIS A 392 -9.16 -18.06 -27.87
CA HIS A 392 -8.74 -18.92 -28.98
C HIS A 392 -7.49 -19.73 -28.59
N GLY A 393 -6.96 -20.52 -29.51
CA GLY A 393 -5.86 -21.44 -29.20
C GLY A 393 -6.31 -22.61 -28.31
N SER A 394 -5.37 -23.50 -27.98
CA SER A 394 -5.58 -24.67 -27.14
C SER A 394 -4.27 -25.12 -26.49
N GLY A 395 -4.34 -26.04 -25.51
CA GLY A 395 -3.17 -26.49 -24.77
C GLY A 395 -2.62 -25.43 -23.84
N ALA A 396 -1.33 -25.50 -23.50
CA ALA A 396 -0.69 -24.62 -22.51
C ALA A 396 -0.73 -23.13 -22.86
N THR A 397 -0.82 -22.80 -24.14
CA THR A 397 -0.87 -21.42 -24.69
C THR A 397 -2.25 -21.00 -25.20
N GLY A 398 -3.30 -21.79 -24.89
CA GLY A 398 -4.68 -21.38 -25.19
C GLY A 398 -5.09 -20.19 -24.34
N TRP A 399 -5.51 -19.09 -24.97
CA TRP A 399 -5.67 -17.76 -24.37
C TRP A 399 -7.10 -17.24 -24.37
N ALA A 400 -7.46 -16.51 -23.33
CA ALA A 400 -8.66 -15.66 -23.28
C ALA A 400 -8.41 -14.40 -22.45
N PRO A 401 -9.14 -13.28 -22.68
CA PRO A 401 -9.09 -12.13 -21.79
C PRO A 401 -9.87 -12.40 -20.49
N ILE A 402 -9.39 -11.85 -19.37
CA ILE A 402 -10.04 -11.96 -18.05
C ILE A 402 -11.44 -11.35 -18.08
N MET A 403 -11.63 -10.20 -18.74
CA MET A 403 -12.95 -9.57 -18.90
C MET A 403 -13.83 -10.23 -19.98
N GLY A 404 -13.41 -11.38 -20.52
CA GLY A 404 -14.18 -12.29 -21.36
C GLY A 404 -14.63 -13.54 -20.61
N VAL A 405 -14.44 -14.73 -21.22
CA VAL A 405 -14.74 -16.04 -20.62
C VAL A 405 -13.50 -16.94 -20.68
N GLY A 406 -12.69 -16.89 -19.63
CA GLY A 406 -11.41 -17.60 -19.52
C GLY A 406 -11.48 -19.04 -19.01
N TYR A 407 -12.64 -19.55 -18.59
CA TYR A 407 -12.82 -20.80 -17.85
C TYR A 407 -12.15 -22.02 -18.49
N TYR A 408 -12.04 -22.06 -19.82
CA TYR A 408 -11.55 -23.21 -20.59
C TYR A 408 -10.17 -22.98 -21.22
N LYS A 409 -9.49 -21.88 -20.87
CA LYS A 409 -8.17 -21.54 -21.41
C LYS A 409 -7.10 -21.69 -20.34
N SER A 410 -5.89 -22.02 -20.76
CA SER A 410 -4.76 -22.18 -19.83
C SER A 410 -4.19 -20.85 -19.42
N VAL A 411 -4.21 -19.86 -20.31
CA VAL A 411 -3.72 -18.51 -20.11
C VAL A 411 -4.90 -17.54 -20.09
N THR A 412 -5.06 -16.78 -19.03
CA THR A 412 -6.04 -15.71 -18.91
C THR A 412 -5.31 -14.42 -18.56
N GLN A 413 -5.47 -13.38 -19.36
CA GLN A 413 -4.70 -12.15 -19.23
C GLN A 413 -5.60 -10.92 -19.34
N TRP A 414 -5.13 -9.80 -18.82
CA TRP A 414 -5.71 -8.48 -19.11
C TRP A 414 -5.57 -8.18 -20.60
N SER A 415 -6.49 -7.40 -21.16
CA SER A 415 -6.57 -7.18 -22.59
C SER A 415 -6.59 -5.69 -22.94
N LYS A 416 -6.25 -5.37 -24.18
CA LYS A 416 -6.55 -4.08 -24.81
C LYS A 416 -7.25 -4.29 -26.16
N GLY A 417 -7.97 -5.39 -26.30
CA GLY A 417 -8.72 -5.73 -27.50
C GLY A 417 -7.86 -6.28 -28.63
N GLU A 418 -6.72 -6.88 -28.33
CA GLU A 418 -5.80 -7.48 -29.32
C GLU A 418 -6.24 -8.90 -29.72
N TYR A 419 -7.50 -9.04 -30.16
CA TYR A 419 -8.05 -10.31 -30.66
C TYR A 419 -9.07 -10.05 -31.76
N PRO A 420 -9.40 -11.04 -32.62
CA PRO A 420 -10.27 -10.84 -33.77
C PRO A 420 -11.67 -10.36 -33.39
N GLY A 421 -12.07 -9.21 -33.95
CA GLY A 421 -13.41 -8.66 -33.79
C GLY A 421 -13.70 -8.06 -32.43
N ALA A 422 -12.70 -7.71 -31.65
CA ALA A 422 -12.84 -7.07 -30.34
C ALA A 422 -13.78 -5.86 -30.39
N ASN A 423 -14.72 -5.80 -29.46
CA ASN A 423 -15.65 -4.67 -29.29
C ASN A 423 -15.25 -3.74 -28.15
N ASN A 424 -14.29 -4.15 -27.32
CA ASN A 424 -13.67 -3.37 -26.24
C ASN A 424 -12.18 -3.17 -26.57
N LEU A 425 -11.72 -1.93 -26.49
CA LEU A 425 -10.33 -1.53 -26.71
C LEU A 425 -9.79 -0.78 -25.47
N GLN A 426 -10.35 -1.04 -24.28
CA GLN A 426 -9.76 -0.54 -23.04
C GLN A 426 -8.35 -1.10 -22.92
N ASP A 427 -7.44 -0.28 -22.47
CA ASP A 427 -6.13 -0.73 -22.00
C ASP A 427 -6.30 -1.14 -20.54
N ASP A 428 -6.59 -2.42 -20.30
CA ASP A 428 -6.96 -2.90 -18.97
C ASP A 428 -5.89 -2.60 -17.92
N VAL A 429 -4.61 -2.83 -18.25
CA VAL A 429 -3.48 -2.55 -17.34
C VAL A 429 -3.41 -1.07 -16.98
N ALA A 430 -3.60 -0.18 -17.95
CA ALA A 430 -3.63 1.25 -17.71
C ALA A 430 -4.86 1.69 -16.90
N VAL A 431 -6.03 1.12 -17.18
CA VAL A 431 -7.29 1.42 -16.46
C VAL A 431 -7.22 0.94 -15.02
N ILE A 432 -6.78 -0.29 -14.76
CA ILE A 432 -6.57 -0.85 -13.40
C ILE A 432 -5.60 0.05 -12.63
N SER A 433 -4.47 0.41 -13.25
CA SER A 433 -3.47 1.29 -12.63
C SER A 433 -4.04 2.66 -12.26
N ALA A 434 -4.85 3.26 -13.14
CA ALA A 434 -5.50 4.55 -12.91
C ALA A 434 -6.65 4.49 -11.89
N ALA A 435 -7.33 3.35 -11.76
CA ALA A 435 -8.46 3.16 -10.85
C ALA A 435 -8.07 3.04 -9.37
N GLY A 436 -6.78 2.96 -9.07
CA GLY A 436 -6.27 3.00 -7.70
C GLY A 436 -5.24 1.94 -7.32
N THR A 437 -4.88 1.05 -8.24
CA THR A 437 -3.87 0.02 -8.04
C THR A 437 -2.71 0.22 -9.02
N PRO A 438 -1.78 1.16 -8.76
CA PRO A 438 -0.67 1.45 -9.68
C PRO A 438 0.18 0.19 -9.91
N LEU A 439 0.91 0.16 -11.02
CA LEU A 439 1.90 -0.90 -11.23
C LEU A 439 2.95 -0.88 -10.12
N ARG A 440 3.47 -2.05 -9.77
CA ARG A 440 4.61 -2.15 -8.86
C ARG A 440 5.81 -1.40 -9.41
N PRO A 441 6.71 -0.89 -8.55
CA PRO A 441 8.04 -0.51 -8.98
C PRO A 441 8.75 -1.71 -9.62
N ASP A 442 9.56 -1.47 -10.63
CA ASP A 442 10.46 -2.43 -11.24
C ASP A 442 11.39 -3.04 -10.17
N ASP A 443 11.42 -4.37 -10.04
CA ASP A 443 12.16 -5.06 -8.99
C ASP A 443 13.61 -5.37 -9.41
N TYR A 444 13.91 -5.50 -10.71
CA TYR A 444 15.26 -5.69 -11.22
C TYR A 444 15.56 -4.80 -12.42
N PRO A 445 16.87 -4.42 -12.61
CA PRO A 445 17.23 -3.52 -13.69
C PRO A 445 17.11 -4.14 -15.08
N ASN A 446 16.67 -3.33 -16.03
CA ASN A 446 16.44 -3.69 -17.44
C ASN A 446 17.69 -3.73 -18.32
N THR A 447 18.90 -3.51 -17.80
CA THR A 447 20.11 -3.38 -18.63
C THR A 447 21.31 -4.12 -18.05
N ASN A 448 22.18 -4.63 -18.92
CA ASN A 448 23.44 -5.28 -18.53
C ASN A 448 24.34 -4.38 -17.65
N ALA A 449 24.30 -3.06 -17.86
CA ALA A 449 25.15 -2.12 -17.14
C ALA A 449 24.75 -1.96 -15.65
N SER A 450 23.51 -2.25 -15.33
CA SER A 450 22.95 -2.18 -13.99
C SER A 450 22.48 -3.53 -13.46
N ALA A 451 22.77 -4.63 -14.18
CA ALA A 451 22.32 -5.99 -13.87
C ALA A 451 22.51 -6.37 -12.40
N ALA A 452 21.48 -6.95 -11.80
CA ALA A 452 21.53 -7.47 -10.44
C ALA A 452 22.38 -8.75 -10.36
N PRO A 453 23.10 -9.00 -9.27
CA PRO A 453 23.75 -10.31 -9.07
C PRO A 453 22.72 -11.43 -9.03
N LEU A 454 22.98 -12.54 -9.72
CA LEU A 454 22.14 -13.73 -9.65
C LEU A 454 22.31 -14.39 -8.27
N SER A 455 21.19 -14.59 -7.55
CA SER A 455 21.18 -15.09 -6.19
C SER A 455 21.31 -16.62 -6.09
N GLY A 456 21.73 -17.09 -4.93
CA GLY A 456 21.92 -18.50 -4.62
C GLY A 456 23.35 -18.99 -4.80
N ASP A 457 23.60 -20.24 -4.36
CA ASP A 457 24.88 -20.91 -4.61
C ASP A 457 25.01 -21.21 -6.11
N PRO A 458 26.21 -21.06 -6.72
CA PRO A 458 26.42 -21.41 -8.14
C PRO A 458 26.00 -22.84 -8.52
N SER A 459 25.97 -23.78 -7.58
CA SER A 459 25.46 -25.15 -7.79
C SER A 459 23.96 -25.29 -7.56
N ALA A 460 23.31 -24.25 -6.99
CA ALA A 460 21.90 -24.25 -6.63
C ALA A 460 21.32 -22.82 -6.69
N VAL A 461 21.33 -22.22 -7.88
CA VAL A 461 20.76 -20.89 -8.13
C VAL A 461 19.29 -20.86 -7.76
N PHE A 462 18.90 -19.81 -7.06
CA PHE A 462 17.51 -19.53 -6.70
C PHE A 462 17.26 -18.02 -6.72
N GLN A 463 16.43 -17.55 -7.65
CA GLN A 463 16.06 -16.15 -7.80
C GLN A 463 14.60 -16.04 -8.23
N SER A 464 13.82 -15.19 -7.60
CA SER A 464 12.46 -14.85 -8.04
C SER A 464 12.41 -13.41 -8.51
N GLY A 465 11.42 -13.08 -9.34
CA GLY A 465 11.10 -11.75 -9.81
C GLY A 465 9.70 -11.64 -10.38
N ILE A 466 9.35 -10.45 -10.79
CA ILE A 466 8.06 -10.13 -11.42
C ILE A 466 8.34 -9.30 -12.67
N ILE A 467 7.70 -9.65 -13.77
CA ILE A 467 7.61 -8.75 -14.95
C ILE A 467 6.35 -7.91 -14.75
N GLU A 468 6.49 -6.61 -14.43
CA GLU A 468 5.34 -5.74 -14.12
C GLU A 468 4.76 -5.04 -15.33
N ARG A 469 5.49 -4.94 -16.41
CA ARG A 469 5.05 -4.27 -17.64
C ARG A 469 5.69 -4.88 -18.88
N ASN A 470 5.05 -4.75 -20.02
CA ASN A 470 5.55 -5.32 -21.27
C ASN A 470 6.84 -4.70 -21.84
N THR A 471 7.37 -3.65 -21.17
CA THR A 471 8.68 -3.06 -21.48
C THR A 471 9.75 -3.43 -20.49
N ASP A 472 9.39 -4.25 -19.53
CA ASP A 472 10.24 -4.70 -18.45
C ASP A 472 11.04 -5.93 -18.86
N GLN A 473 12.31 -5.96 -18.45
CA GLN A 473 13.25 -7.05 -18.70
C GLN A 473 14.20 -7.16 -17.53
N ASP A 474 14.09 -8.20 -16.77
CA ASP A 474 14.99 -8.42 -15.63
C ASP A 474 16.33 -8.97 -16.06
N VAL A 475 17.41 -8.26 -15.71
CA VAL A 475 18.77 -8.64 -16.08
C VAL A 475 19.58 -8.97 -14.86
N PHE A 476 20.07 -10.22 -14.82
CA PHE A 476 20.96 -10.72 -13.79
C PHE A 476 22.38 -10.94 -14.34
N THR A 477 23.38 -10.76 -13.49
CA THR A 477 24.78 -11.06 -13.84
C THR A 477 25.37 -12.15 -12.97
N PHE A 478 26.23 -12.98 -13.54
CA PHE A 478 26.99 -13.99 -12.82
C PHE A 478 28.35 -14.19 -13.42
N GLN A 479 29.31 -14.72 -12.61
CA GLN A 479 30.66 -15.10 -13.03
C GLN A 479 30.77 -16.62 -13.01
N THR A 480 31.27 -17.21 -14.11
CA THR A 480 31.55 -18.66 -14.20
C THR A 480 33.01 -18.94 -14.56
N ASP A 481 33.50 -20.11 -14.11
CA ASP A 481 34.83 -20.62 -14.49
C ASP A 481 34.78 -21.38 -15.83
N GLY A 482 33.65 -21.36 -16.50
CA GLY A 482 33.44 -22.02 -17.79
C GLY A 482 32.99 -23.47 -17.63
N GLY A 483 32.24 -23.93 -18.61
CA GLY A 483 31.60 -25.24 -18.64
C GLY A 483 30.09 -25.11 -18.92
N ASP A 484 29.31 -26.12 -18.52
CA ASP A 484 27.87 -26.15 -18.77
C ASP A 484 27.12 -25.32 -17.73
N VAL A 485 26.34 -24.35 -18.18
CA VAL A 485 25.39 -23.58 -17.38
C VAL A 485 23.98 -24.08 -17.69
N GLN A 486 23.13 -24.15 -16.67
CA GLN A 486 21.75 -24.58 -16.79
C GLN A 486 20.86 -23.70 -15.93
N PHE A 487 19.81 -23.11 -16.56
CA PHE A 487 18.80 -22.32 -15.88
C PHE A 487 17.40 -22.76 -16.29
N ASN A 488 16.53 -22.93 -15.31
CA ASN A 488 15.09 -23.15 -15.51
C ASN A 488 14.37 -21.92 -14.97
N ILE A 489 13.62 -21.28 -15.82
CA ILE A 489 12.80 -20.13 -15.48
C ILE A 489 11.35 -20.59 -15.54
N ALA A 490 10.77 -20.86 -14.36
CA ALA A 490 9.38 -21.22 -14.21
C ALA A 490 8.55 -19.95 -14.09
N SER A 491 7.50 -19.80 -14.88
CA SER A 491 6.40 -18.86 -14.63
C SER A 491 5.61 -19.29 -13.39
N GLY A 492 4.67 -18.47 -12.90
CA GLY A 492 3.86 -18.74 -11.71
C GLY A 492 3.39 -20.21 -11.64
N SER A 493 3.41 -20.83 -10.47
CA SER A 493 3.13 -22.26 -10.31
C SER A 493 1.68 -22.63 -10.54
N VAL A 494 0.76 -21.66 -10.42
CA VAL A 494 -0.68 -21.84 -10.61
C VAL A 494 -1.21 -20.72 -11.49
N ALA A 495 -1.83 -21.05 -12.62
CA ALA A 495 -2.41 -20.12 -13.59
C ALA A 495 -1.44 -19.00 -14.03
N PRO A 496 -0.24 -19.30 -14.51
CA PRO A 496 0.70 -18.26 -14.91
C PRO A 496 0.16 -17.43 -16.08
N ASN A 497 0.33 -16.10 -15.97
CA ASN A 497 0.02 -15.15 -17.03
C ASN A 497 1.26 -14.76 -17.84
N LEU A 498 2.44 -14.91 -17.25
CA LEU A 498 3.72 -14.62 -17.85
C LEU A 498 4.17 -15.77 -18.77
N ASP A 499 4.40 -15.45 -20.05
CA ASP A 499 5.08 -16.32 -21.02
C ASP A 499 6.55 -15.91 -21.09
N VAL A 500 7.42 -16.77 -20.57
CA VAL A 500 8.82 -16.43 -20.33
C VAL A 500 9.68 -16.66 -21.56
N ALA A 501 10.42 -15.63 -21.98
CA ALA A 501 11.60 -15.77 -22.80
C ALA A 501 12.88 -15.53 -21.98
N VAL A 502 13.92 -16.30 -22.24
CA VAL A 502 15.21 -16.15 -21.57
C VAL A 502 16.34 -16.02 -22.58
N LYS A 503 17.30 -15.09 -22.31
CA LYS A 503 18.53 -14.95 -23.07
C LYS A 503 19.76 -15.04 -22.16
N LEU A 504 20.77 -15.73 -22.61
CA LEU A 504 22.10 -15.72 -22.05
C LEU A 504 22.99 -14.83 -22.93
N LEU A 505 23.60 -13.81 -22.34
CA LEU A 505 24.46 -12.86 -23.04
C LEU A 505 25.89 -12.94 -22.49
N ASP A 506 26.89 -12.69 -23.36
CA ASP A 506 28.26 -12.52 -22.93
C ASP A 506 28.54 -11.12 -22.33
N ALA A 507 29.74 -10.90 -21.81
CA ALA A 507 30.16 -9.62 -21.21
C ALA A 507 30.06 -8.42 -22.19
N SER A 508 30.00 -8.66 -23.50
CA SER A 508 29.87 -7.65 -24.55
C SER A 508 28.37 -7.42 -24.91
N GLY A 509 27.44 -8.19 -24.34
CA GLY A 509 26.02 -8.16 -24.62
C GLY A 509 25.62 -8.98 -25.87
N ASN A 510 26.50 -9.83 -26.40
CA ASN A 510 26.13 -10.71 -27.52
C ASN A 510 25.34 -11.91 -27.00
N THR A 511 24.29 -12.30 -27.71
CA THR A 511 23.47 -13.47 -27.35
C THR A 511 24.24 -14.75 -27.59
N ILE A 512 24.40 -15.56 -26.53
CA ILE A 512 24.96 -16.91 -26.57
C ILE A 512 23.88 -17.96 -26.78
N ALA A 513 22.75 -17.80 -26.09
CA ALA A 513 21.58 -18.65 -26.21
C ALA A 513 20.31 -17.85 -25.99
N SER A 514 19.22 -18.24 -26.65
CA SER A 514 17.91 -17.61 -26.49
C SER A 514 16.83 -18.69 -26.58
N ILE A 515 15.95 -18.76 -25.62
CA ILE A 515 14.88 -19.77 -25.52
C ILE A 515 13.54 -19.04 -25.33
N ASN A 516 12.57 -19.40 -26.18
CA ASN A 516 11.15 -19.08 -26.06
C ASN A 516 10.37 -20.31 -26.54
N PRO A 517 9.89 -21.19 -25.63
CA PRO A 517 9.26 -22.44 -26.01
C PRO A 517 7.85 -22.22 -26.56
N ALA A 518 7.53 -22.82 -27.70
CA ALA A 518 6.23 -22.66 -28.34
C ALA A 518 5.05 -23.35 -27.62
N ASN A 519 5.30 -24.24 -26.66
CA ASN A 519 4.26 -25.02 -25.98
C ASN A 519 4.37 -25.02 -24.46
N SER A 520 5.05 -24.03 -23.91
CA SER A 520 5.26 -23.86 -22.47
C SER A 520 5.41 -22.39 -22.16
N LEU A 521 4.87 -21.95 -21.04
CA LEU A 521 5.07 -20.60 -20.53
C LEU A 521 6.39 -20.48 -19.73
N SER A 522 7.02 -21.59 -19.39
CA SER A 522 8.29 -21.66 -18.70
C SER A 522 9.43 -21.98 -19.67
N ALA A 523 10.62 -21.48 -19.45
CA ALA A 523 11.77 -21.65 -20.32
C ALA A 523 12.92 -22.39 -19.58
N SER A 524 13.62 -23.28 -20.29
CA SER A 524 14.83 -23.94 -19.80
C SER A 524 15.98 -23.69 -20.77
N LEU A 525 17.07 -23.12 -20.26
CA LEU A 525 18.25 -22.77 -21.04
C LEU A 525 19.46 -23.57 -20.58
N THR A 526 20.18 -24.18 -21.53
CA THR A 526 21.47 -24.81 -21.29
C THR A 526 22.47 -24.30 -22.32
N ALA A 527 23.70 -24.06 -21.89
CA ALA A 527 24.78 -23.65 -22.77
C ALA A 527 26.14 -24.06 -22.18
N THR A 528 27.10 -24.37 -23.06
CA THR A 528 28.53 -24.51 -22.66
C THR A 528 29.23 -23.20 -22.92
N VAL A 529 29.80 -22.59 -21.88
CA VAL A 529 30.40 -21.25 -21.94
C VAL A 529 31.87 -21.27 -21.50
N ALA A 530 32.67 -20.28 -21.92
CA ALA A 530 34.03 -20.05 -21.42
C ALA A 530 33.97 -19.41 -20.01
N ALA A 531 35.10 -19.40 -19.30
CA ALA A 531 35.21 -18.63 -18.06
C ALA A 531 35.02 -17.13 -18.33
N GLY A 532 34.17 -16.46 -17.53
CA GLY A 532 33.89 -15.03 -17.71
C GLY A 532 32.59 -14.60 -17.08
N GLN A 533 32.28 -13.31 -17.26
CA GLN A 533 30.99 -12.70 -16.86
C GLN A 533 29.94 -12.92 -17.93
N TYR A 534 28.74 -13.21 -17.48
CA TYR A 534 27.56 -13.40 -18.31
C TYR A 534 26.35 -12.67 -17.72
N PHE A 535 25.36 -12.45 -18.58
CA PHE A 535 24.06 -11.90 -18.17
C PHE A 535 22.94 -12.87 -18.55
N LEU A 536 22.01 -13.04 -17.63
CA LEU A 536 20.74 -13.75 -17.84
C LEU A 536 19.63 -12.72 -17.91
N GLN A 537 18.96 -12.63 -19.06
CA GLN A 537 17.86 -11.70 -19.30
C GLN A 537 16.53 -12.47 -19.35
N ILE A 538 15.58 -12.06 -18.52
CA ILE A 538 14.20 -12.59 -18.45
C ILE A 538 13.28 -11.55 -19.04
N ASP A 539 12.30 -11.98 -19.85
CA ASP A 539 11.39 -11.12 -20.58
C ASP A 539 10.00 -11.78 -20.69
N GLY A 540 8.95 -11.00 -20.63
CA GLY A 540 7.60 -11.42 -20.95
C GLY A 540 7.34 -11.30 -22.44
N VAL A 541 6.85 -12.35 -23.10
CA VAL A 541 6.66 -12.38 -24.55
C VAL A 541 5.26 -12.81 -24.95
N GLY A 542 4.89 -12.55 -26.19
CA GLY A 542 3.69 -13.09 -26.80
C GLY A 542 3.90 -14.46 -27.45
N TYR A 543 2.80 -15.10 -27.80
CA TYR A 543 2.76 -16.36 -28.50
C TYR A 543 1.98 -16.26 -29.82
N GLY A 544 2.52 -16.82 -30.90
CA GLY A 544 1.84 -16.90 -32.18
C GLY A 544 1.49 -15.54 -32.80
N ASP A 545 0.27 -15.44 -33.29
CA ASP A 545 -0.33 -14.19 -33.77
C ASP A 545 -1.66 -13.91 -33.02
N LEU A 546 -2.25 -12.76 -33.20
CA LEU A 546 -3.47 -12.34 -32.50
C LEU A 546 -4.74 -13.14 -32.86
N THR A 547 -4.64 -14.14 -33.74
CA THR A 547 -5.72 -15.08 -34.09
C THR A 547 -5.54 -16.46 -33.50
N THR A 548 -4.31 -16.81 -33.12
CA THR A 548 -3.93 -18.13 -32.63
C THR A 548 -3.24 -18.11 -31.26
N GLY A 549 -2.76 -16.93 -30.86
CA GLY A 549 -2.03 -16.65 -29.63
C GLY A 549 -2.31 -15.25 -29.11
N TYR A 550 -1.35 -14.63 -28.44
CA TYR A 550 -1.47 -13.34 -27.75
C TYR A 550 -0.20 -12.51 -27.91
N SER A 551 -0.33 -11.18 -27.73
CA SER A 551 0.82 -10.27 -27.68
C SER A 551 1.54 -10.35 -26.31
N ASP A 552 2.65 -9.65 -26.20
CA ASP A 552 3.39 -9.45 -24.94
C ASP A 552 2.69 -8.49 -23.96
N TYR A 553 1.61 -7.84 -24.36
CA TYR A 553 0.93 -6.77 -23.62
C TYR A 553 0.65 -7.11 -22.15
N ALA A 554 0.10 -8.27 -21.89
CA ALA A 554 -0.20 -8.73 -20.55
C ALA A 554 0.46 -10.07 -20.21
N SER A 555 1.58 -10.38 -20.88
CA SER A 555 2.51 -11.43 -20.48
C SER A 555 3.33 -10.93 -19.30
N LEU A 556 2.65 -10.75 -18.17
CA LEU A 556 3.13 -10.13 -16.94
C LEU A 556 2.91 -11.12 -15.79
N GLY A 557 3.74 -11.04 -14.74
CA GLY A 557 3.57 -11.91 -13.59
C GLY A 557 4.87 -12.42 -13.01
N GLN A 558 4.75 -13.38 -12.13
CA GLN A 558 5.83 -13.91 -11.32
C GLN A 558 6.65 -14.95 -12.08
N TYR A 559 7.95 -15.00 -11.80
CA TYR A 559 8.84 -16.06 -12.25
C TYR A 559 9.82 -16.51 -11.17
N LEU A 560 10.35 -17.73 -11.35
CA LEU A 560 11.38 -18.32 -10.50
C LEU A 560 12.51 -18.85 -11.37
N ILE A 561 13.73 -18.40 -11.13
CA ILE A 561 14.95 -18.95 -11.72
C ILE A 561 15.53 -19.98 -10.77
N THR A 562 15.75 -21.20 -11.27
CA THR A 562 16.56 -22.24 -10.63
C THR A 562 17.61 -22.71 -11.60
N GLY A 563 18.75 -23.22 -11.08
CA GLY A 563 19.77 -23.70 -11.99
C GLY A 563 21.13 -23.89 -11.35
N SER A 564 22.13 -23.96 -12.20
CA SER A 564 23.53 -24.04 -11.75
C SER A 564 24.49 -23.57 -12.85
N TYR A 565 25.66 -23.13 -12.42
CA TYR A 565 26.79 -22.81 -13.28
C TYR A 565 28.13 -23.15 -12.59
N PRO A 566 29.15 -23.55 -13.35
CA PRO A 566 30.44 -23.90 -12.76
C PRO A 566 31.14 -22.66 -12.17
N LYS A 567 31.40 -22.72 -10.88
CA LYS A 567 32.25 -21.75 -10.18
C LYS A 567 33.04 -22.53 -9.14
N ASN A 568 34.36 -22.64 -9.32
CA ASN A 568 35.18 -23.23 -8.29
C ASN A 568 35.12 -22.32 -7.06
N ALA A 569 35.07 -22.91 -5.89
CA ALA A 569 35.21 -22.15 -4.65
C ALA A 569 36.61 -21.49 -4.66
N THR A 570 36.70 -20.24 -5.16
CA THR A 570 37.80 -19.37 -4.84
C THR A 570 37.79 -19.18 -3.32
N THR A 571 38.95 -18.98 -2.71
CA THR A 571 39.02 -18.67 -1.27
C THR A 571 38.00 -17.60 -0.95
N SER A 572 36.90 -18.06 -0.34
CA SER A 572 35.71 -17.24 -0.09
C SER A 572 36.10 -16.00 0.72
N VAL A 573 35.73 -14.85 0.27
CA VAL A 573 35.96 -13.57 0.97
C VAL A 573 34.82 -13.38 1.98
N GLN A 574 35.16 -12.96 3.19
CA GLN A 574 34.09 -12.69 4.19
C GLN A 574 33.22 -11.52 3.74
N PRO A 575 31.92 -11.60 3.96
CA PRO A 575 31.00 -10.51 3.66
C PRO A 575 31.29 -9.27 4.49
N ILE A 576 30.83 -8.11 4.08
CA ILE A 576 30.96 -6.86 4.81
C ILE A 576 29.58 -6.55 5.41
N ALA A 577 29.46 -6.66 6.75
CA ALA A 577 28.25 -6.27 7.46
C ALA A 577 28.13 -4.75 7.55
N ASN A 578 26.97 -4.20 7.28
CA ASN A 578 26.64 -2.77 7.36
C ASN A 578 25.34 -2.57 8.13
N ILE A 579 25.34 -1.70 9.15
CA ILE A 579 24.14 -1.34 9.94
C ILE A 579 23.78 0.12 9.67
N SER A 580 22.51 0.37 9.34
CA SER A 580 21.82 1.64 9.56
C SER A 580 20.82 1.48 10.69
N ALA A 581 20.77 2.42 11.64
CA ALA A 581 19.80 2.40 12.74
C ALA A 581 19.30 3.81 13.03
N LEU A 582 17.99 3.99 13.10
CA LEU A 582 17.35 5.29 13.37
C LEU A 582 16.08 5.12 14.23
N PRO A 583 15.94 5.95 15.31
CA PRO A 583 16.96 6.82 15.91
C PRO A 583 17.99 6.03 16.73
N THR A 584 19.21 6.55 16.90
CA THR A 584 20.26 5.93 17.72
C THR A 584 20.24 6.42 19.18
N PHE A 585 19.40 7.40 19.51
CA PHE A 585 19.18 7.87 20.88
C PHE A 585 17.77 8.39 21.05
N GLY A 586 17.24 8.32 22.28
CA GLY A 586 15.92 8.83 22.65
C GLY A 586 15.46 8.32 24.01
N ASP A 587 14.25 8.70 24.42
CA ASP A 587 13.66 8.28 25.69
C ASP A 587 12.96 6.94 25.59
N ALA A 588 13.02 6.14 26.65
CA ALA A 588 12.28 4.88 26.75
C ALA A 588 10.75 5.12 26.85
N PRO A 589 9.92 4.31 26.16
CA PRO A 589 10.27 3.25 25.21
C PRO A 589 10.74 3.83 23.87
N LEU A 590 11.92 3.39 23.37
CA LEU A 590 12.51 3.87 22.13
C LEU A 590 12.36 2.79 21.06
N THR A 591 11.59 3.09 20.01
CA THR A 591 11.50 2.25 18.82
C THR A 591 12.62 2.62 17.86
N VAL A 592 13.43 1.65 17.46
CA VAL A 592 14.55 1.81 16.55
C VAL A 592 14.31 0.94 15.32
N SER A 593 14.37 1.55 14.15
CA SER A 593 14.37 0.84 12.86
C SER A 593 15.81 0.52 12.49
N PHE A 594 16.08 -0.74 12.21
CA PHE A 594 17.36 -1.27 11.79
C PHE A 594 17.30 -1.68 10.33
N ASP A 595 18.36 -1.39 9.58
CA ASP A 595 18.50 -1.78 8.19
C ASP A 595 19.92 -2.31 7.95
N GLY A 596 20.00 -3.57 7.55
CA GLY A 596 21.21 -4.28 7.19
C GLY A 596 21.38 -4.47 5.68
N SER A 597 20.44 -3.98 4.85
CA SER A 597 20.46 -4.19 3.39
C SER A 597 21.68 -3.60 2.68
N GLY A 598 22.37 -2.65 3.33
CA GLY A 598 23.66 -2.13 2.87
C GLY A 598 24.85 -3.08 3.03
N SER A 599 24.65 -4.28 3.59
CA SER A 599 25.69 -5.32 3.67
C SER A 599 25.97 -5.91 2.29
N ALA A 600 27.22 -6.23 2.03
CA ALA A 600 27.65 -6.71 0.71
C ALA A 600 28.68 -7.83 0.84
N ASP A 601 28.73 -8.68 -0.16
CA ASP A 601 29.78 -9.66 -0.34
C ASP A 601 30.50 -9.43 -1.68
N GLN A 602 31.82 -9.51 -1.67
CA GLN A 602 32.61 -9.18 -2.84
C GLN A 602 32.59 -10.29 -3.89
N ASP A 603 32.44 -11.53 -3.47
CA ASP A 603 32.47 -12.72 -4.32
C ASP A 603 31.20 -13.59 -4.23
N GLY A 604 30.14 -13.05 -3.59
CA GLY A 604 28.86 -13.73 -3.42
C GLY A 604 27.71 -12.81 -3.05
N ASN A 605 26.75 -13.36 -2.33
CA ASN A 605 25.54 -12.66 -1.84
C ASN A 605 25.35 -12.91 -0.36
N ILE A 606 24.69 -11.99 0.33
CA ILE A 606 24.22 -12.19 1.69
C ILE A 606 22.97 -13.08 1.65
N VAL A 607 23.03 -14.21 2.35
CA VAL A 607 21.94 -15.19 2.42
C VAL A 607 21.22 -15.22 3.77
N ALA A 608 21.83 -14.63 4.82
CA ALA A 608 21.16 -14.54 6.12
C ALA A 608 21.59 -13.30 6.89
N TYR A 609 20.66 -12.79 7.66
CA TYR A 609 20.81 -11.69 8.62
C TYR A 609 20.47 -12.22 10.01
N ASP A 610 21.24 -11.84 11.01
CA ASP A 610 21.05 -12.24 12.42
C ASP A 610 21.29 -11.01 13.30
N TRP A 611 20.22 -10.53 13.94
CA TRP A 611 20.22 -9.34 14.77
C TRP A 611 20.18 -9.68 16.25
N ASN A 612 21.17 -9.26 16.99
CA ASN A 612 21.12 -9.21 18.44
C ASN A 612 21.01 -7.75 18.88
N TYR A 613 19.91 -7.39 19.54
CA TYR A 613 19.63 -6.00 19.94
C TYR A 613 20.37 -5.55 21.20
N GLY A 614 21.04 -6.47 21.91
CA GLY A 614 21.89 -6.18 23.06
C GLY A 614 21.13 -5.97 24.37
N ASP A 615 19.81 -6.21 24.42
CA ASP A 615 18.97 -6.10 25.61
C ASP A 615 18.45 -7.46 26.10
N GLY A 616 18.84 -8.56 25.44
CA GLY A 616 18.41 -9.93 25.79
C GLY A 616 17.06 -10.32 25.23
N SER A 617 16.46 -9.52 24.35
CA SER A 617 15.27 -9.88 23.58
C SER A 617 15.58 -10.93 22.50
N PRO A 618 14.55 -11.58 21.91
CA PRO A 618 14.75 -12.48 20.77
C PRO A 618 15.42 -11.79 19.58
N ASP A 619 16.28 -12.53 18.88
CA ASP A 619 17.02 -12.07 17.73
C ASP A 619 16.10 -11.88 16.49
N GLY A 620 16.44 -10.97 15.57
CA GLY A 620 15.77 -10.76 14.30
C GLY A 620 16.52 -11.43 13.16
N SER A 621 15.83 -11.79 12.05
CA SER A 621 16.41 -12.53 10.92
C SER A 621 16.22 -11.88 9.54
N SER A 622 15.56 -10.73 9.44
CA SER A 622 15.30 -10.01 8.19
C SER A 622 16.38 -8.96 7.91
N ALA A 623 16.59 -8.59 6.63
CA ALA A 623 17.49 -7.50 6.26
C ALA A 623 17.07 -6.17 6.93
N ALA A 624 15.79 -5.88 7.00
CA ALA A 624 15.22 -4.78 7.76
C ALA A 624 14.47 -5.31 8.98
N SER A 625 14.57 -4.62 10.12
CA SER A 625 13.97 -5.01 11.38
C SER A 625 13.60 -3.78 12.22
N SER A 626 12.69 -3.95 13.17
CA SER A 626 12.35 -2.92 14.16
C SER A 626 12.37 -3.50 15.56
N HIS A 627 12.95 -2.75 16.51
CA HIS A 627 13.02 -3.18 17.89
C HIS A 627 12.67 -2.06 18.87
N ILE A 628 12.07 -2.41 20.04
CA ILE A 628 11.65 -1.46 21.06
C ILE A 628 12.47 -1.66 22.33
N TYR A 629 13.28 -0.68 22.70
CA TYR A 629 13.99 -0.64 23.98
C TYR A 629 13.10 -0.02 25.06
N ASN A 630 12.59 -0.85 25.95
CA ASN A 630 11.64 -0.43 26.99
C ASN A 630 12.31 0.16 28.25
N THR A 631 13.59 -0.07 28.47
CA THR A 631 14.32 0.39 29.65
C THR A 631 15.46 1.33 29.27
N PRO A 632 15.75 2.36 30.09
CA PRO A 632 16.92 3.20 29.88
C PRO A 632 18.22 2.38 29.99
N GLY A 633 19.16 2.66 29.09
CA GLY A 633 20.46 1.98 29.02
C GLY A 633 21.22 2.30 27.74
N ASN A 634 22.47 1.85 27.66
CA ASN A 634 23.23 1.82 26.44
C ASN A 634 23.27 0.38 25.95
N TYR A 635 22.71 0.16 24.77
CA TYR A 635 22.62 -1.14 24.14
C TYR A 635 23.56 -1.20 22.96
N THR A 636 24.14 -2.36 22.71
CA THR A 636 24.96 -2.61 21.54
C THR A 636 24.21 -3.59 20.64
N ALA A 637 23.56 -3.04 19.61
CA ALA A 637 22.94 -3.87 18.58
C ALA A 637 24.03 -4.43 17.67
N THR A 638 23.98 -5.72 17.38
CA THR A 638 24.93 -6.44 16.54
C THR A 638 24.17 -7.03 15.35
N LEU A 639 24.62 -6.76 14.13
CA LEU A 639 24.21 -7.48 12.94
C LEU A 639 25.31 -8.48 12.56
N THR A 640 24.96 -9.74 12.40
CA THR A 640 25.79 -10.76 11.78
C THR A 640 25.17 -11.13 10.44
N VAL A 641 25.93 -10.99 9.36
CA VAL A 641 25.53 -11.45 8.03
C VAL A 641 26.27 -12.71 7.64
N THR A 642 25.62 -13.60 6.91
CA THR A 642 26.19 -14.83 6.38
C THR A 642 26.10 -14.76 4.86
N ASP A 643 27.20 -15.06 4.16
CA ASP A 643 27.24 -15.17 2.71
C ASP A 643 26.79 -16.54 2.21
N ASN A 644 26.64 -16.68 0.90
CA ASN A 644 26.27 -17.93 0.23
C ASN A 644 27.37 -19.03 0.34
N SER A 645 28.56 -18.68 0.82
CA SER A 645 29.68 -19.64 1.13
C SER A 645 29.67 -20.07 2.59
N GLY A 646 28.77 -19.52 3.43
CA GLY A 646 28.68 -19.80 4.86
C GLY A 646 29.64 -18.99 5.73
N LEU A 647 30.43 -18.06 5.17
CA LEU A 647 31.27 -17.16 5.95
C LEU A 647 30.42 -16.07 6.59
N LYS A 648 30.85 -15.62 7.77
CA LYS A 648 30.15 -14.64 8.56
C LYS A 648 30.99 -13.41 8.87
N ASN A 649 30.32 -12.26 8.91
CA ASN A 649 30.91 -11.03 9.44
C ASN A 649 29.86 -10.29 10.28
N SER A 650 30.34 -9.50 11.24
CA SER A 650 29.46 -8.79 12.15
C SER A 650 29.90 -7.33 12.30
N THR A 651 28.92 -6.46 12.50
CA THR A 651 29.14 -5.06 12.85
C THR A 651 28.19 -4.65 13.97
N THR A 652 28.48 -3.55 14.65
CA THR A 652 27.72 -3.12 15.81
C THR A 652 27.30 -1.65 15.73
N GLN A 653 26.16 -1.33 16.33
CA GLN A 653 25.65 0.03 16.50
C GLN A 653 25.23 0.24 17.94
N THR A 654 25.71 1.31 18.56
CA THR A 654 25.27 1.69 19.92
C THR A 654 23.96 2.47 19.86
N ILE A 655 23.00 2.07 20.71
CA ILE A 655 21.72 2.74 20.92
C ILE A 655 21.68 3.25 22.36
N SER A 656 21.49 4.54 22.52
CA SER A 656 21.42 5.23 23.82
C SER A 656 19.98 5.55 24.20
N VAL A 657 19.47 4.87 25.19
CA VAL A 657 18.07 5.05 25.68
C VAL A 657 18.11 5.78 27.01
N THR A 658 17.47 6.93 27.02
CA THR A 658 17.36 7.79 28.23
C THR A 658 16.03 7.56 28.92
N GLN A 659 15.97 7.93 30.20
CA GLN A 659 14.69 7.90 30.90
C GLN A 659 13.83 9.07 30.42
N SER A 660 12.59 8.75 30.02
CA SER A 660 11.64 9.81 29.67
C SER A 660 11.38 10.73 30.88
N THR A 661 11.65 11.99 30.71
CA THR A 661 11.37 13.00 31.73
C THR A 661 9.88 13.37 31.77
N ALA A 662 9.11 12.95 30.81
CA ALA A 662 7.68 13.26 30.74
C ALA A 662 6.83 12.47 31.74
N ASP A 663 7.35 11.34 32.26
CA ASP A 663 6.60 10.46 33.18
C ASP A 663 6.93 10.67 34.67
N LEU A 664 7.85 11.57 35.02
CA LEU A 664 8.24 11.81 36.43
C LEU A 664 7.31 12.86 37.05
N SER A 665 6.01 12.56 37.13
CA SER A 665 5.03 13.43 37.78
C SER A 665 5.03 13.20 39.30
N MET A 666 5.48 14.20 40.08
CA MET A 666 5.45 14.12 41.54
C MET A 666 4.21 14.81 42.11
N LYS A 667 3.74 14.30 43.26
CA LYS A 667 2.57 14.79 43.97
C LYS A 667 2.83 14.91 45.49
N VAL A 668 1.99 15.71 46.15
CA VAL A 668 2.00 15.77 47.61
C VAL A 668 1.27 14.53 48.19
N GLY A 669 2.01 13.63 48.77
CA GLY A 669 1.45 12.42 49.39
C GLY A 669 0.65 12.73 50.65
N SER A 670 1.16 13.63 51.51
CA SER A 670 0.47 14.08 52.72
C SER A 670 0.98 15.44 53.21
N THR A 671 0.10 16.21 53.86
CA THR A 671 0.43 17.42 54.60
C THR A 671 -0.23 17.35 55.96
N SER A 672 0.57 17.34 57.03
CA SER A 672 0.07 17.41 58.40
C SER A 672 0.65 18.60 59.14
N VAL A 673 -0.12 19.23 60.01
CA VAL A 673 0.31 20.38 60.80
C VAL A 673 0.23 20.04 62.29
N THR A 674 1.28 20.42 63.04
CA THR A 674 1.36 20.29 64.49
C THR A 674 1.81 21.58 65.12
N ARG A 675 1.61 21.74 66.42
CA ARG A 675 2.10 22.86 67.20
C ARG A 675 3.34 22.47 68.00
N LYS A 676 4.41 23.25 67.86
CA LYS A 676 5.63 23.15 68.68
C LYS A 676 5.68 24.28 69.69
N LEU A 677 5.74 23.98 70.96
CA LEU A 677 5.96 24.94 72.03
C LEU A 677 7.44 25.28 72.13
N LEU A 678 7.74 26.57 72.27
CA LEU A 678 9.08 27.14 72.35
C LEU A 678 9.31 27.72 73.73
N LYS A 679 10.56 27.96 74.12
CA LYS A 679 10.91 28.63 75.33
C LYS A 679 10.34 30.06 75.38
N ARG A 680 10.14 30.63 76.56
CA ARG A 680 9.67 32.01 76.86
C ARG A 680 8.25 32.28 76.35
N GLY A 681 7.33 31.34 76.42
CA GLY A 681 5.93 31.57 76.08
C GLY A 681 5.66 31.81 74.59
N LYS A 682 6.47 31.24 73.74
CA LYS A 682 6.31 31.25 72.29
C LYS A 682 5.91 29.90 71.73
N SER A 683 5.34 29.87 70.57
CA SER A 683 5.07 28.65 69.79
C SER A 683 5.24 28.85 68.29
N GLN A 684 5.37 27.78 67.56
CA GLN A 684 5.37 27.73 66.10
C GLN A 684 4.47 26.56 65.66
N CYS A 685 3.88 26.71 64.46
CA CYS A 685 3.30 25.58 63.78
C CYS A 685 4.35 24.91 62.90
N VAL A 686 4.30 23.61 62.79
CA VAL A 686 5.19 22.79 61.97
C VAL A 686 4.33 22.01 61.01
N ALA A 687 4.49 22.22 59.75
CA ALA A 687 3.93 21.37 58.69
C ALA A 687 4.94 20.29 58.30
N ASN A 688 4.52 19.04 58.33
CA ASN A 688 5.24 17.93 57.75
C ASN A 688 4.59 17.59 56.40
N VAL A 689 5.34 17.76 55.35
CA VAL A 689 4.88 17.53 53.96
C VAL A 689 5.67 16.37 53.37
N ALA A 690 4.97 15.39 52.83
CA ALA A 690 5.57 14.30 52.06
C ALA A 690 5.35 14.51 50.56
N VAL A 691 6.39 14.31 49.77
CA VAL A 691 6.37 14.37 48.30
C VAL A 691 6.74 13.00 47.75
N ASN A 692 5.91 12.49 46.87
CA ASN A 692 6.06 11.18 46.27
C ASN A 692 6.00 11.29 44.72
N TYR A 693 6.76 10.41 44.07
CA TYR A 693 6.61 10.03 42.71
C TYR A 693 6.19 8.56 42.71
N ASP A 694 5.06 8.27 42.12
CA ASP A 694 4.42 6.97 42.22
C ASP A 694 4.23 6.57 43.69
N ALA A 695 4.63 5.58 44.25
CA ALA A 695 4.60 5.29 45.70
C ALA A 695 5.94 5.58 46.39
N SER A 696 6.95 6.09 45.65
CA SER A 696 8.32 6.28 46.16
C SER A 696 8.56 7.71 46.67
N PRO A 697 9.30 7.90 47.78
CA PRO A 697 9.60 9.22 48.30
C PRO A 697 10.56 10.01 47.40
N VAL A 698 10.26 11.30 47.19
CA VAL A 698 11.10 12.21 46.40
C VAL A 698 12.00 13.03 47.33
N ALA A 699 13.28 12.67 47.36
CA ALA A 699 14.29 13.42 48.15
C ALA A 699 14.73 14.72 47.42
N SER A 700 15.17 15.70 48.20
CA SER A 700 15.72 16.99 47.70
C SER A 700 14.77 17.79 46.81
N ALA A 701 13.46 17.57 46.91
CA ALA A 701 12.45 18.44 46.29
C ALA A 701 12.21 19.66 47.15
N THR A 702 12.17 20.83 46.59
CA THR A 702 11.87 22.11 47.31
C THR A 702 10.35 22.33 47.32
N VAL A 703 9.76 22.27 48.54
CA VAL A 703 8.33 22.48 48.75
C VAL A 703 8.11 23.96 49.14
N TYR A 704 7.29 24.66 48.41
CA TYR A 704 6.82 26.01 48.66
C TYR A 704 5.39 25.97 49.20
N GLY A 705 5.07 26.86 50.14
CA GLY A 705 3.71 26.93 50.64
C GLY A 705 3.45 28.16 51.51
N SER A 706 2.21 28.33 51.90
CA SER A 706 1.74 29.45 52.67
C SER A 706 1.06 29.03 53.96
N TRP A 707 1.30 29.82 55.03
CA TRP A 707 0.65 29.68 56.32
C TRP A 707 -0.59 30.56 56.42
N SER A 708 -1.66 30.04 56.98
CA SER A 708 -2.87 30.76 57.36
C SER A 708 -3.34 30.28 58.75
N GLY A 709 -4.00 31.14 59.49
CA GLY A 709 -4.56 30.81 60.79
C GLY A 709 -4.68 31.98 61.74
N SER A 710 -5.01 31.71 62.99
CA SER A 710 -5.11 32.73 64.03
C SER A 710 -4.76 32.18 65.41
N VAL A 711 -4.23 33.04 66.28
CA VAL A 711 -3.88 32.68 67.65
C VAL A 711 -4.58 33.67 68.61
N LYS A 712 -5.29 33.16 69.61
CA LYS A 712 -5.97 33.96 70.62
C LYS A 712 -4.91 34.63 71.51
N THR A 713 -4.98 35.94 71.69
CA THR A 713 -4.12 36.70 72.57
C THR A 713 -4.96 37.42 73.63
N LYS A 714 -4.34 38.11 74.61
CA LYS A 714 -5.06 38.88 75.63
C LYS A 714 -5.83 40.08 75.03
N SER A 715 -5.41 40.56 73.83
CA SER A 715 -6.00 41.70 73.10
C SER A 715 -6.85 41.28 71.89
N GLY A 716 -7.22 40.01 71.71
CA GLY A 716 -7.97 39.49 70.57
C GLY A 716 -7.20 38.41 69.81
N TYR A 717 -7.53 38.22 68.50
CA TYR A 717 -6.83 37.24 67.66
C TYR A 717 -5.70 37.88 66.87
N LYS A 718 -4.54 37.21 66.79
CA LYS A 718 -3.42 37.58 65.92
C LYS A 718 -3.36 36.60 64.77
N THR A 719 -3.31 37.12 63.51
CA THR A 719 -3.21 36.30 62.29
C THR A 719 -1.84 35.60 62.22
N VAL A 720 -1.86 34.37 61.79
CA VAL A 720 -0.69 33.61 61.35
C VAL A 720 -0.73 33.59 59.82
N SER A 721 0.23 34.21 59.17
CA SER A 721 0.35 34.25 57.71
C SER A 721 1.82 34.31 57.30
N GLY A 722 2.11 33.96 56.09
CA GLY A 722 3.45 34.02 55.49
C GLY A 722 3.70 32.89 54.52
N SER A 723 4.58 33.11 53.58
CA SER A 723 5.05 32.07 52.63
C SER A 723 6.42 31.56 53.09
N THR A 724 6.68 30.28 52.91
CA THR A 724 7.95 29.68 53.28
C THR A 724 8.18 28.42 52.46
N SER A 725 9.42 27.95 52.45
CA SER A 725 9.80 26.73 51.71
C SER A 725 10.76 25.86 52.55
N GLY A 726 10.93 24.64 52.11
CA GLY A 726 11.90 23.68 52.64
C GLY A 726 12.16 22.54 51.69
N SER A 727 13.31 21.90 51.78
CA SER A 727 13.66 20.75 50.94
C SER A 727 13.42 19.43 51.65
N THR A 728 12.90 18.43 50.91
CA THR A 728 12.62 17.10 51.43
C THR A 728 13.93 16.35 51.73
N TYR A 729 13.91 15.56 52.80
CA TYR A 729 14.97 14.61 53.18
C TYR A 729 14.95 13.36 52.28
N SER A 730 15.85 12.41 52.55
CA SER A 730 15.94 11.14 51.79
C SER A 730 14.66 10.29 51.86
N ASN A 731 13.82 10.48 52.87
CA ASN A 731 12.51 9.83 53.02
C ASN A 731 11.35 10.59 52.34
N GLY A 732 11.63 11.60 51.51
CA GLY A 732 10.65 12.41 50.81
C GLY A 732 9.86 13.39 51.67
N THR A 733 10.16 13.55 52.95
CA THR A 733 9.43 14.46 53.86
C THR A 733 10.22 15.73 54.14
N VAL A 734 9.51 16.82 54.48
CA VAL A 734 10.10 18.08 54.94
C VAL A 734 9.28 18.67 56.09
N ASN A 735 9.97 19.28 57.06
CA ASN A 735 9.34 20.05 58.14
C ASN A 735 9.48 21.55 57.85
N ILE A 736 8.36 22.22 57.62
CA ILE A 736 8.27 23.64 57.35
C ILE A 736 7.65 24.35 58.57
N VAL A 737 8.28 25.43 59.05
CA VAL A 737 7.83 26.09 60.29
C VAL A 737 7.21 27.45 59.99
N SER A 738 6.19 27.82 60.73
CA SER A 738 5.59 29.16 60.66
C SER A 738 6.48 30.20 61.36
N ALA A 739 6.16 31.48 61.17
CA ALA A 739 6.67 32.51 62.02
C ALA A 739 6.36 32.23 63.53
N THR A 740 7.24 32.70 64.43
CA THR A 740 7.06 32.55 65.88
C THR A 740 5.87 33.38 66.35
N MET A 741 4.99 32.77 67.13
CA MET A 741 3.79 33.38 67.67
C MET A 741 3.76 33.25 69.21
N PRO A 742 2.99 34.06 69.94
CA PRO A 742 2.77 33.86 71.37
C PRO A 742 2.14 32.49 71.65
N SER A 743 2.55 31.83 72.74
CA SER A 743 1.88 30.63 73.17
C SER A 743 0.49 30.98 73.71
N SER A 744 -0.54 30.32 73.28
CA SER A 744 -1.94 30.59 73.54
C SER A 744 -2.69 29.30 73.90
N THR A 745 -3.83 29.50 74.53
CA THR A 745 -4.74 28.40 74.96
C THR A 745 -5.65 27.98 73.74
N ALA A 746 -5.78 28.79 72.72
CA ALA A 746 -6.57 28.48 71.54
C ALA A 746 -5.96 29.13 70.30
N GLY A 747 -6.03 28.42 69.17
CA GLY A 747 -5.57 28.92 67.88
C GLY A 747 -5.77 27.91 66.74
N THR A 748 -5.52 28.38 65.54
CA THR A 748 -5.54 27.55 64.32
C THR A 748 -4.31 27.82 63.50
N CYS A 749 -3.78 26.82 62.88
CA CYS A 749 -2.77 26.92 61.81
C CYS A 749 -3.13 26.01 60.67
N ALA A 750 -3.02 26.50 59.48
CA ALA A 750 -3.05 25.68 58.26
C ALA A 750 -1.85 26.00 57.38
N PHE A 751 -1.33 25.01 56.73
CA PHE A 751 -0.29 25.13 55.70
C PHE A 751 -0.78 24.54 54.42
N THR A 752 -0.69 25.33 53.33
CA THR A 752 -1.05 24.90 51.96
C THR A 752 0.19 24.92 51.10
N VAL A 753 0.52 23.78 50.47
CA VAL A 753 1.57 23.69 49.49
C VAL A 753 1.11 24.44 48.23
N THR A 754 1.94 25.31 47.72
CA THR A 754 1.64 26.11 46.51
C THR A 754 2.43 25.64 45.28
N ASP A 755 3.59 25.02 45.52
CA ASP A 755 4.44 24.46 44.47
C ASP A 755 5.45 23.45 45.05
N VAL A 756 5.94 22.55 44.17
CA VAL A 756 7.03 21.63 44.48
C VAL A 756 7.98 21.59 43.29
N VAL A 757 9.25 21.90 43.53
CA VAL A 757 10.26 21.97 42.46
C VAL A 757 11.38 20.97 42.68
N LYS A 758 11.68 20.19 41.64
CA LYS A 758 12.86 19.34 41.58
C LYS A 758 13.28 19.13 40.11
N SER A 759 14.58 19.23 39.81
CA SER A 759 15.11 18.93 38.49
C SER A 759 14.77 17.51 38.04
N GLY A 760 14.26 17.35 36.84
CA GLY A 760 13.84 16.04 36.27
C GLY A 760 12.46 15.55 36.71
N TYR A 761 11.66 16.39 37.41
CA TYR A 761 10.30 16.05 37.84
C TYR A 761 9.34 17.18 37.52
N THR A 762 8.10 16.83 37.23
CA THR A 762 6.98 17.77 37.04
C THR A 762 6.05 17.64 38.26
N TYR A 763 5.64 18.76 38.92
CA TYR A 763 4.63 18.74 39.94
C TYR A 763 3.23 18.82 39.34
N ASP A 764 2.38 17.82 39.62
CA ASP A 764 1.05 17.72 39.04
C ASP A 764 -0.05 18.51 39.76
N GLY A 765 0.31 19.20 40.88
CA GLY A 765 -0.62 19.96 41.69
C GLY A 765 -1.60 19.11 42.49
N SER A 766 -1.46 17.79 42.51
CA SER A 766 -2.40 16.86 43.16
C SER A 766 -1.95 16.39 44.53
N GLY A 767 -2.85 15.68 45.21
CA GLY A 767 -2.62 15.07 46.51
C GLY A 767 -3.15 15.90 47.69
N GLN A 768 -2.69 15.59 48.91
CA GLN A 768 -3.12 16.28 50.12
C GLN A 768 -2.29 17.56 50.35
N VAL A 769 -2.56 18.60 49.56
CA VAL A 769 -1.78 19.86 49.54
C VAL A 769 -1.99 20.75 50.78
N THR A 770 -3.03 20.52 51.58
CA THR A 770 -3.33 21.33 52.79
C THR A 770 -3.43 20.47 54.01
N GLY A 771 -2.75 20.86 55.09
CA GLY A 771 -2.89 20.37 56.45
C GLY A 771 -3.28 21.46 57.42
N SER A 772 -4.03 21.14 58.49
CA SER A 772 -4.44 22.08 59.51
C SER A 772 -4.39 21.48 60.90
N PHE A 773 -4.25 22.34 61.90
CA PHE A 773 -4.26 22.01 63.30
C PHE A 773 -4.92 23.12 64.14
N SER A 774 -5.77 22.71 65.06
CA SER A 774 -6.42 23.62 66.01
C SER A 774 -6.16 23.17 67.44
N TRP A 775 -6.03 24.12 68.37
CA TRP A 775 -5.80 23.81 69.77
C TRP A 775 -6.57 24.71 70.72
#